data_c6970f11000b911643cac069ce0144ce
#
_entry.id   c6970f11000b911643cac069ce0144ce
#
_cell.length_a   1.000
_cell.length_b   1.000
_cell.length_c   1.000
_cell.angle_alpha   90.00
_cell.angle_beta   90.00
_cell.angle_gamma   90.00
#
_symmetry.space_group_name_H-M   'P 1'
#
loop_
_entity.id
_entity.type
_entity.pdbx_description
1 polymer ?
#
loop_
_entity_poly.entity_id
_entity_poly.type
_entity_poly.pdbx_seq_one_letter_code
_entity_poly.pdbx_strand_id
1 'polypeptide(L)'
;MLLEGILKKIFGDPNEKEIKNIRVIVDKINSLEKDMESLSSANLAAKTSEFKVRLQKGETLDDILPEAFAVVREASRRVTGMRHFDVQLIGGVVLHRGKIAEMRTGEGKTLVATAPVYLNALTGKGVHVVTVNDYLARRDSEDMGRIYKFLGLSVGLIVHDMDFPDRKAAYAADITYGTNNEFGFDYLRDNMVVDENQMVQRELNYCIVDEVDSILIDEARTPLIISGPGEKSTELYQVLARVVANMEEGEDYTVDEKQKQVAPTEKGIAKAEKMLGIGNLYDNEHGVDYSHQIMCALKAKALMHRDRDYVVKDGQVIIVDEFTGRLMFGRRFSEGLHQAIEAKEGVKVERESQTLATITFQNYFRMYKKLAGMTGTAKTEEQEFQKIYNLPVVVVPTNKPMIRIDYPDVIYKTRIAKYKAAVNEIEECHKSGRPVLVGTTSIAQSEELSAMLKRRNIPHNVLNAKYHEKEAEIISHAGQYGAVTIATNMAGRGTDITLGEGVPELGGLHIIGTERHESRRIDNQLRGRCARQGDPGSSKFFLSLEDDLMRLFGSDNIAGIMDKLGMEDDEPIEHSLVTKSIENAQKKVEARNFSIRKHVLEYDDVMNQQREVIYSQRHKILHQENLKDTIKEMVDETVERTMTMYAPPEVYSEDWDLQALINYAEDFYAPRGLLTVDYLQNLSREELAEYLQKVADDNYQEREDAIGPELMRELENLVMLKVVDNHWMEHLDAMDMLREGVGLRAYGQKDPLVEYKFEAYDMFEAMMEAIKEDVVRYIYRVNVITQPQVEDPLANASTNNPTPEGDEGNLKAEPKK
;
A
#
# COMPACT_ATOMS: atom_id res chain seq x y z
N MET A 1 1.44 5.07 -31.85
CA MET A 1 2.38 6.17 -32.23
C MET A 1 2.03 6.87 -33.55
N LEU A 2 1.92 6.21 -34.73
CA LEU A 2 1.56 6.90 -35.99
C LEU A 2 0.11 7.41 -36.00
N LEU A 3 -0.85 6.61 -35.54
CA LEU A 3 -2.26 6.99 -35.41
C LEU A 3 -2.46 8.10 -34.35
N GLU A 4 -1.79 8.02 -33.21
CA GLU A 4 -1.83 9.06 -32.18
C GLU A 4 -1.25 10.39 -32.70
N GLY A 5 -0.15 10.35 -33.46
CA GLY A 5 0.42 11.55 -34.08
C GLY A 5 -0.50 12.20 -35.11
N ILE A 6 -1.29 11.42 -35.85
CA ILE A 6 -2.28 11.93 -36.81
C ILE A 6 -3.51 12.47 -36.05
N LEU A 7 -3.99 11.82 -35.03
CA LEU A 7 -5.11 12.27 -34.18
C LEU A 7 -4.75 13.59 -33.47
N LYS A 8 -3.53 13.69 -32.89
CA LYS A 8 -3.04 14.94 -32.28
C LYS A 8 -2.96 16.10 -33.28
N LYS A 9 -2.60 15.87 -34.57
CA LYS A 9 -2.57 16.90 -35.61
C LYS A 9 -3.97 17.36 -36.05
N ILE A 10 -4.98 16.47 -35.96
CA ILE A 10 -6.36 16.77 -36.41
C ILE A 10 -7.20 17.38 -35.29
N PHE A 11 -7.10 16.87 -34.06
CA PHE A 11 -7.96 17.23 -32.91
C PHE A 11 -7.24 18.13 -31.89
N GLY A 12 -5.96 18.42 -32.06
CA GLY A 12 -5.11 19.07 -31.05
C GLY A 12 -4.66 18.15 -29.93
N ASP A 13 -3.72 18.62 -29.11
CA ASP A 13 -3.30 17.86 -27.91
C ASP A 13 -4.32 18.13 -26.78
N PRO A 14 -4.99 17.06 -26.22
CA PRO A 14 -5.93 17.23 -25.12
C PRO A 14 -5.31 17.92 -23.90
N ASN A 15 -4.01 17.68 -23.66
CA ASN A 15 -3.27 18.31 -22.57
C ASN A 15 -3.14 19.83 -22.79
N GLU A 16 -2.79 20.28 -24.01
CA GLU A 16 -2.70 21.69 -24.32
C GLU A 16 -4.06 22.41 -24.21
N LYS A 17 -5.14 21.73 -24.61
CA LYS A 17 -6.50 22.27 -24.48
C LYS A 17 -6.88 22.44 -23.01
N GLU A 18 -6.57 21.45 -22.16
CA GLU A 18 -6.83 21.53 -20.72
C GLU A 18 -6.03 22.69 -20.09
N ILE A 19 -4.74 22.80 -20.41
CA ILE A 19 -3.88 23.89 -19.92
C ILE A 19 -4.42 25.27 -20.35
N LYS A 20 -4.90 25.41 -21.60
CA LYS A 20 -5.52 26.66 -22.06
C LYS A 20 -6.77 27.03 -21.27
N ASN A 21 -7.62 26.06 -20.96
CA ASN A 21 -8.81 26.30 -20.15
C ASN A 21 -8.45 26.73 -18.72
N ILE A 22 -7.42 26.10 -18.13
CA ILE A 22 -6.96 26.46 -16.79
C ILE A 22 -6.30 27.83 -16.76
N ARG A 23 -5.59 28.23 -17.80
CA ARG A 23 -4.97 29.57 -17.90
C ARG A 23 -5.99 30.70 -17.74
N VAL A 24 -7.20 30.54 -18.24
CA VAL A 24 -8.29 31.53 -18.04
C VAL A 24 -8.59 31.75 -16.56
N ILE A 25 -8.52 30.68 -15.76
CA ILE A 25 -8.70 30.75 -14.30
C ILE A 25 -7.49 31.44 -13.67
N VAL A 26 -6.28 31.10 -14.10
CA VAL A 26 -5.04 31.72 -13.60
C VAL A 26 -5.00 33.22 -13.91
N ASP A 27 -5.47 33.65 -15.09
CA ASP A 27 -5.58 35.06 -15.45
C ASP A 27 -6.54 35.79 -14.49
N LYS A 28 -7.65 35.15 -14.08
CA LYS A 28 -8.54 35.71 -13.05
C LYS A 28 -7.85 35.84 -11.70
N ILE A 29 -7.10 34.79 -11.27
CA ILE A 29 -6.32 34.84 -10.03
C ILE A 29 -5.30 35.98 -10.08
N ASN A 30 -4.60 36.16 -11.20
CA ASN A 30 -3.63 37.24 -11.40
C ASN A 30 -4.28 38.61 -11.32
N SER A 31 -5.52 38.77 -11.81
CA SER A 31 -6.25 40.05 -11.74
C SER A 31 -6.61 40.48 -10.31
N LEU A 32 -6.75 39.49 -9.40
CA LEU A 32 -7.09 39.72 -8.00
C LEU A 32 -5.86 39.98 -7.08
N GLU A 33 -4.64 39.84 -7.61
CA GLU A 33 -3.42 39.89 -6.81
C GLU A 33 -3.26 41.23 -6.07
N LYS A 34 -3.46 42.35 -6.77
CA LYS A 34 -3.33 43.70 -6.18
C LYS A 34 -4.35 43.93 -5.06
N ASP A 35 -5.56 43.42 -5.25
CA ASP A 35 -6.61 43.54 -4.24
C ASP A 35 -6.21 42.79 -2.96
N MET A 36 -5.67 41.56 -3.09
CA MET A 36 -5.18 40.76 -1.96
C MET A 36 -3.95 41.40 -1.28
N GLU A 37 -3.03 41.96 -2.05
CA GLU A 37 -1.87 42.69 -1.52
C GLU A 37 -2.27 43.89 -0.65
N SER A 38 -3.36 44.58 -1.01
CA SER A 38 -3.86 45.77 -0.28
C SER A 38 -4.49 45.42 1.08
N LEU A 39 -4.91 44.17 1.30
CA LEU A 39 -5.55 43.73 2.53
C LEU A 39 -4.55 43.67 3.69
N SER A 40 -5.00 44.09 4.89
CA SER A 40 -4.27 43.77 6.11
C SER A 40 -4.21 42.28 6.38
N SER A 41 -3.23 41.82 7.16
CA SER A 41 -3.11 40.38 7.50
C SER A 41 -4.39 39.84 8.17
N ALA A 42 -5.03 40.63 9.02
CA ALA A 42 -6.29 40.25 9.65
C ALA A 42 -7.45 40.13 8.62
N ASN A 43 -7.54 41.07 7.67
CA ASN A 43 -8.57 41.03 6.65
C ASN A 43 -8.34 39.89 5.64
N LEU A 44 -7.08 39.56 5.33
CA LEU A 44 -6.73 38.42 4.50
C LEU A 44 -7.14 37.09 5.17
N ALA A 45 -6.85 36.94 6.46
CA ALA A 45 -7.27 35.75 7.23
C ALA A 45 -8.80 35.65 7.36
N ALA A 46 -9.50 36.79 7.51
CA ALA A 46 -10.97 36.84 7.61
C ALA A 46 -11.68 36.33 6.34
N LYS A 47 -11.01 36.32 5.17
CA LYS A 47 -11.53 35.74 3.94
C LYS A 47 -11.93 34.27 4.08
N THR A 48 -11.26 33.51 4.94
CA THR A 48 -11.61 32.12 5.25
C THR A 48 -13.03 31.98 5.78
N SER A 49 -13.41 32.84 6.74
CA SER A 49 -14.77 32.86 7.30
C SER A 49 -15.80 33.31 6.25
N GLU A 50 -15.44 34.31 5.42
CA GLU A 50 -16.29 34.76 4.32
C GLU A 50 -16.58 33.62 3.34
N PHE A 51 -15.56 32.88 2.91
CA PHE A 51 -15.72 31.72 2.00
C PHE A 51 -16.57 30.60 2.61
N LYS A 52 -16.36 30.27 3.88
CA LYS A 52 -17.19 29.28 4.58
C LYS A 52 -18.67 29.67 4.56
N VAL A 53 -19.00 30.96 4.79
CA VAL A 53 -20.38 31.47 4.72
C VAL A 53 -20.95 31.43 3.30
N ARG A 54 -20.14 31.75 2.27
CA ARG A 54 -20.56 31.67 0.87
C ARG A 54 -20.90 30.23 0.44
N LEU A 55 -20.07 29.26 0.85
CA LEU A 55 -20.32 27.84 0.64
C LEU A 55 -21.63 27.39 1.33
N GLN A 56 -21.89 27.83 2.55
CA GLN A 56 -23.15 27.55 3.25
C GLN A 56 -24.38 28.15 2.56
N LYS A 57 -24.20 29.23 1.80
CA LYS A 57 -25.26 29.85 0.97
C LYS A 57 -25.44 29.19 -0.39
N GLY A 58 -24.66 28.18 -0.71
CA GLY A 58 -24.83 27.38 -1.93
C GLY A 58 -23.87 27.71 -3.07
N GLU A 59 -22.89 28.62 -2.88
CA GLU A 59 -21.80 28.75 -3.85
C GLU A 59 -20.93 27.45 -3.86
N THR A 60 -20.38 27.13 -5.01
CA THR A 60 -19.50 25.97 -5.18
C THR A 60 -18.03 26.30 -4.90
N LEU A 61 -17.20 25.28 -4.69
CA LEU A 61 -15.75 25.47 -4.59
C LEU A 61 -15.16 26.07 -5.87
N ASP A 62 -15.69 25.75 -7.05
CA ASP A 62 -15.24 26.32 -8.33
C ASP A 62 -15.57 27.82 -8.45
N ASP A 63 -16.68 28.29 -7.88
CA ASP A 63 -17.05 29.70 -7.89
C ASP A 63 -16.06 30.55 -7.08
N ILE A 64 -15.64 30.07 -5.91
CA ILE A 64 -14.71 30.80 -5.03
C ILE A 64 -13.23 30.50 -5.32
N LEU A 65 -12.92 29.52 -6.18
CA LEU A 65 -11.54 29.08 -6.48
C LEU A 65 -10.60 30.24 -6.84
N PRO A 66 -10.93 31.17 -7.76
CA PRO A 66 -10.01 32.23 -8.11
C PRO A 66 -9.63 33.14 -6.93
N GLU A 67 -10.61 33.51 -6.11
CA GLU A 67 -10.38 34.33 -4.92
C GLU A 67 -9.58 33.57 -3.85
N ALA A 68 -9.95 32.30 -3.58
CA ALA A 68 -9.27 31.46 -2.59
C ALA A 68 -7.79 31.23 -2.96
N PHE A 69 -7.48 30.98 -4.23
CA PHE A 69 -6.11 30.83 -4.72
C PHE A 69 -5.31 32.12 -4.61
N ALA A 70 -5.93 33.28 -4.91
CA ALA A 70 -5.29 34.57 -4.74
C ALA A 70 -4.97 34.85 -3.24
N VAL A 71 -5.87 34.49 -2.32
CA VAL A 71 -5.67 34.58 -0.87
C VAL A 71 -4.49 33.71 -0.42
N VAL A 72 -4.42 32.44 -0.86
CA VAL A 72 -3.30 31.54 -0.52
C VAL A 72 -1.98 32.05 -1.08
N ARG A 73 -1.96 32.53 -2.33
CA ARG A 73 -0.74 33.09 -2.94
C ARG A 73 -0.17 34.23 -2.11
N GLU A 74 -1.03 35.17 -1.70
CA GLU A 74 -0.62 36.31 -0.88
C GLU A 74 -0.22 35.90 0.54
N ALA A 75 -0.97 34.97 1.16
CA ALA A 75 -0.62 34.42 2.46
C ALA A 75 0.75 33.71 2.42
N SER A 76 1.00 32.91 1.39
CA SER A 76 2.29 32.24 1.17
C SER A 76 3.43 33.25 1.05
N ARG A 77 3.25 34.31 0.23
CA ARG A 77 4.25 35.38 0.10
C ARG A 77 4.59 36.06 1.43
N ARG A 78 3.57 36.32 2.28
CA ARG A 78 3.79 36.97 3.59
C ARG A 78 4.45 36.06 4.60
N VAL A 79 4.06 34.78 4.63
CA VAL A 79 4.46 33.84 5.70
C VAL A 79 5.78 33.16 5.39
N THR A 80 5.98 32.76 4.13
CA THR A 80 7.14 31.95 3.71
C THR A 80 8.08 32.69 2.76
N GLY A 81 7.71 33.87 2.26
CA GLY A 81 8.44 34.61 1.21
C GLY A 81 8.26 34.02 -0.19
N MET A 82 7.51 32.92 -0.36
CA MET A 82 7.31 32.23 -1.62
C MET A 82 6.00 32.64 -2.29
N ARG A 83 6.08 33.25 -3.47
CA ARG A 83 4.93 33.56 -4.30
C ARG A 83 4.73 32.46 -5.35
N HIS A 84 3.54 31.90 -5.45
CA HIS A 84 3.24 30.89 -6.46
C HIS A 84 3.41 31.43 -7.88
N PHE A 85 4.11 30.68 -8.74
CA PHE A 85 4.18 30.94 -10.17
C PHE A 85 2.87 30.53 -10.86
N ASP A 86 2.62 31.06 -12.06
CA ASP A 86 1.41 30.73 -12.83
C ASP A 86 1.32 29.23 -13.13
N VAL A 87 2.44 28.57 -13.42
CA VAL A 87 2.48 27.12 -13.65
C VAL A 87 2.12 26.34 -12.38
N GLN A 88 2.46 26.85 -11.20
CA GLN A 88 2.10 26.24 -9.91
C GLN A 88 0.59 26.40 -9.64
N LEU A 89 -0.01 27.53 -10.01
CA LEU A 89 -1.47 27.69 -9.93
C LEU A 89 -2.20 26.75 -10.90
N ILE A 90 -1.63 26.55 -12.13
CA ILE A 90 -2.17 25.53 -13.06
C ILE A 90 -2.17 24.15 -12.38
N GLY A 91 -1.05 23.74 -11.79
CA GLY A 91 -0.94 22.49 -11.03
C GLY A 91 -1.96 22.40 -9.90
N GLY A 92 -2.15 23.47 -9.15
CA GLY A 92 -3.16 23.54 -8.08
C GLY A 92 -4.60 23.34 -8.57
N VAL A 93 -4.97 23.91 -9.72
CA VAL A 93 -6.29 23.71 -10.35
C VAL A 93 -6.46 22.26 -10.82
N VAL A 94 -5.41 21.65 -11.38
CA VAL A 94 -5.40 20.23 -11.79
C VAL A 94 -5.68 19.34 -10.58
N LEU A 95 -5.00 19.57 -9.45
CA LEU A 95 -5.20 18.84 -8.21
C LEU A 95 -6.63 19.04 -7.66
N HIS A 96 -7.14 20.28 -7.65
CA HIS A 96 -8.51 20.55 -7.22
C HIS A 96 -9.55 19.75 -8.03
N ARG A 97 -9.29 19.54 -9.32
CA ARG A 97 -10.17 18.78 -10.22
C ARG A 97 -10.07 17.25 -10.06
N GLY A 98 -9.34 16.74 -9.08
CA GLY A 98 -9.16 15.29 -8.86
C GLY A 98 -8.36 14.64 -9.97
N LYS A 99 -7.27 15.28 -10.43
CA LYS A 99 -6.37 14.77 -11.47
C LYS A 99 -4.93 14.70 -10.97
N ILE A 100 -4.07 14.02 -11.72
CA ILE A 100 -2.64 14.03 -11.44
C ILE A 100 -1.96 15.21 -12.13
N ALA A 101 -1.30 16.05 -11.34
CA ALA A 101 -0.44 17.11 -11.85
C ALA A 101 0.98 16.56 -12.04
N GLU A 102 1.37 16.27 -13.29
CA GLU A 102 2.77 15.97 -13.57
C GLU A 102 3.55 17.27 -13.65
N MET A 103 4.34 17.54 -12.63
CA MET A 103 5.24 18.69 -12.54
C MET A 103 6.66 18.21 -12.32
N ARG A 104 7.60 18.68 -13.12
CA ARG A 104 8.99 18.24 -13.01
C ARG A 104 9.54 18.46 -11.61
N THR A 105 10.51 17.64 -11.24
CA THR A 105 11.21 17.76 -9.95
C THR A 105 11.83 19.16 -9.86
N GLY A 106 11.72 19.81 -8.69
CA GLY A 106 12.20 21.18 -8.48
C GLY A 106 11.23 22.30 -8.89
N GLU A 107 10.04 21.98 -9.42
CA GLU A 107 8.99 22.99 -9.72
C GLU A 107 8.15 23.41 -8.49
N GLY A 108 8.50 22.93 -7.27
CA GLY A 108 7.85 23.31 -6.02
C GLY A 108 6.47 22.70 -5.81
N LYS A 109 6.30 21.39 -6.06
CA LYS A 109 5.04 20.64 -5.88
C LYS A 109 4.43 20.82 -4.49
N THR A 110 5.24 20.81 -3.43
CA THR A 110 4.78 21.02 -2.05
C THR A 110 4.04 22.34 -1.89
N LEU A 111 4.53 23.41 -2.52
CA LEU A 111 3.88 24.72 -2.55
C LEU A 111 2.60 24.71 -3.39
N VAL A 112 2.60 24.00 -4.51
CA VAL A 112 1.42 23.83 -5.39
C VAL A 112 0.23 23.26 -4.65
N ALA A 113 0.45 22.26 -3.79
CA ALA A 113 -0.60 21.61 -3.03
C ALA A 113 -1.33 22.56 -2.06
N THR A 114 -0.69 23.68 -1.64
CA THR A 114 -1.26 24.57 -0.63
C THR A 114 -2.59 25.21 -1.06
N ALA A 115 -2.72 25.60 -2.31
CA ALA A 115 -3.92 26.26 -2.81
C ALA A 115 -5.14 25.33 -2.89
N PRO A 116 -5.08 24.14 -3.52
CA PRO A 116 -6.21 23.22 -3.53
C PRO A 116 -6.52 22.61 -2.16
N VAL A 117 -5.52 22.40 -1.29
CA VAL A 117 -5.71 21.96 0.11
C VAL A 117 -6.54 22.98 0.87
N TYR A 118 -6.13 24.25 0.85
CA TYR A 118 -6.89 25.32 1.50
C TYR A 118 -8.34 25.39 0.98
N LEU A 119 -8.53 25.41 -0.34
CA LEU A 119 -9.86 25.50 -0.93
C LEU A 119 -10.79 24.36 -0.50
N ASN A 120 -10.30 23.13 -0.52
CA ASN A 120 -11.12 21.98 -0.15
C ASN A 120 -11.33 21.88 1.38
N ALA A 121 -10.40 22.35 2.20
CA ALA A 121 -10.53 22.39 3.65
C ALA A 121 -11.65 23.35 4.12
N LEU A 122 -12.04 24.35 3.31
CA LEU A 122 -13.15 25.24 3.62
C LEU A 122 -14.50 24.52 3.79
N THR A 123 -14.64 23.31 3.24
CA THR A 123 -15.84 22.48 3.42
C THR A 123 -16.02 21.94 4.84
N GLY A 124 -14.98 21.95 5.67
CA GLY A 124 -14.97 21.37 7.02
C GLY A 124 -14.96 19.84 7.08
N LYS A 125 -14.89 19.15 5.91
CA LYS A 125 -14.95 17.68 5.81
C LYS A 125 -13.59 16.99 5.95
N GLY A 126 -12.51 17.75 6.11
CA GLY A 126 -11.14 17.25 6.19
C GLY A 126 -10.47 17.06 4.83
N VAL A 127 -9.19 17.34 4.81
CA VAL A 127 -8.30 17.15 3.65
C VAL A 127 -7.07 16.39 4.11
N HIS A 128 -6.73 15.30 3.43
CA HIS A 128 -5.53 14.54 3.70
C HIS A 128 -4.45 14.84 2.66
N VAL A 129 -3.22 15.09 3.12
CA VAL A 129 -2.02 15.22 2.29
C VAL A 129 -1.08 14.08 2.62
N VAL A 130 -0.94 13.17 1.68
CA VAL A 130 -0.23 11.90 1.87
C VAL A 130 1.17 11.98 1.29
N THR A 131 2.16 11.59 2.07
CA THR A 131 3.57 11.54 1.69
C THR A 131 4.15 10.13 1.84
N VAL A 132 5.35 9.90 1.32
CA VAL A 132 6.00 8.59 1.32
C VAL A 132 6.74 8.25 2.64
N ASN A 133 6.94 9.20 3.54
CA ASN A 133 7.60 8.96 4.83
C ASN A 133 7.33 10.07 5.86
N ASP A 134 7.63 9.77 7.13
CA ASP A 134 7.40 10.65 8.27
C ASP A 134 8.20 11.96 8.20
N TYR A 135 9.44 11.90 7.67
CA TYR A 135 10.27 13.09 7.53
C TYR A 135 9.59 14.14 6.63
N LEU A 136 9.10 13.73 5.45
CA LEU A 136 8.39 14.62 4.54
C LEU A 136 7.07 15.09 5.14
N ALA A 137 6.32 14.20 5.80
CA ALA A 137 5.07 14.56 6.46
C ALA A 137 5.28 15.65 7.53
N ARG A 138 6.31 15.51 8.37
CA ARG A 138 6.67 16.52 9.40
C ARG A 138 7.11 17.83 8.76
N ARG A 139 8.10 17.79 7.86
CA ARG A 139 8.61 18.98 7.18
C ARG A 139 7.49 19.77 6.49
N ASP A 140 6.69 19.09 5.69
CA ASP A 140 5.66 19.73 4.87
C ASP A 140 4.49 20.25 5.72
N SER A 141 4.13 19.55 6.80
CA SER A 141 3.11 20.02 7.75
C SER A 141 3.59 21.23 8.53
N GLU A 142 4.88 21.34 8.87
CA GLU A 142 5.45 22.49 9.57
C GLU A 142 5.58 23.68 8.60
N ASP A 143 6.20 23.50 7.45
CA ASP A 143 6.48 24.58 6.50
C ASP A 143 5.20 25.13 5.86
N MET A 144 4.38 24.28 5.27
CA MET A 144 3.13 24.70 4.63
C MET A 144 2.01 24.94 5.63
N GLY A 145 2.04 24.26 6.77
CA GLY A 145 1.10 24.48 7.87
C GLY A 145 1.10 25.90 8.40
N ARG A 146 2.21 26.64 8.29
CA ARG A 146 2.29 28.07 8.63
C ARG A 146 1.32 28.91 7.80
N ILE A 147 1.13 28.58 6.51
CA ILE A 147 0.20 29.27 5.59
C ILE A 147 -1.23 29.03 6.04
N TYR A 148 -1.59 27.78 6.31
CA TYR A 148 -2.96 27.40 6.71
C TYR A 148 -3.33 27.99 8.08
N LYS A 149 -2.42 27.91 9.06
CA LYS A 149 -2.60 28.50 10.40
C LYS A 149 -2.77 30.01 10.33
N PHE A 150 -2.01 30.70 9.45
CA PHE A 150 -2.18 32.13 9.20
C PHE A 150 -3.58 32.46 8.66
N LEU A 151 -4.15 31.59 7.83
CA LEU A 151 -5.50 31.71 7.28
C LEU A 151 -6.60 31.16 8.22
N GLY A 152 -6.26 30.72 9.44
CA GLY A 152 -7.21 30.29 10.46
C GLY A 152 -7.71 28.85 10.32
N LEU A 153 -6.95 27.98 9.62
CA LEU A 153 -7.23 26.54 9.53
C LEU A 153 -6.31 25.74 10.46
N SER A 154 -6.83 24.65 11.01
CA SER A 154 -6.09 23.70 11.82
C SER A 154 -5.32 22.69 10.98
N VAL A 155 -4.15 22.28 11.48
CA VAL A 155 -3.27 21.31 10.81
C VAL A 155 -2.87 20.22 11.78
N GLY A 156 -3.16 18.97 11.41
CA GLY A 156 -2.75 17.75 12.09
C GLY A 156 -1.63 17.03 11.34
N LEU A 157 -0.91 16.20 12.06
CA LEU A 157 0.17 15.35 11.52
C LEU A 157 -0.02 13.92 12.04
N ILE A 158 0.01 12.94 11.14
CA ILE A 158 -0.02 11.51 11.45
C ILE A 158 1.31 10.89 11.01
N VAL A 159 2.02 10.34 11.98
CA VAL A 159 3.30 9.65 11.80
C VAL A 159 3.32 8.39 12.67
N HIS A 160 4.35 7.58 12.48
CA HIS A 160 4.55 6.38 13.30
C HIS A 160 4.65 6.71 14.80
N ASP A 161 4.32 5.76 15.68
CA ASP A 161 4.42 5.85 17.14
C ASP A 161 3.62 6.99 17.83
N MET A 162 2.53 7.44 17.21
CA MET A 162 1.62 8.40 17.85
C MET A 162 0.59 7.70 18.73
N ASP A 163 0.32 8.31 19.90
CA ASP A 163 -0.74 7.87 20.80
C ASP A 163 -2.14 8.13 20.22
N PHE A 164 -3.13 7.34 20.67
CA PHE A 164 -4.51 7.43 20.22
C PHE A 164 -5.13 8.85 20.35
N PRO A 165 -5.03 9.57 21.49
CA PRO A 165 -5.60 10.91 21.61
C PRO A 165 -5.03 11.91 20.59
N ASP A 166 -3.72 11.82 20.32
CA ASP A 166 -3.03 12.71 19.38
C ASP A 166 -3.45 12.40 17.94
N ARG A 167 -3.61 11.10 17.58
CA ARG A 167 -4.15 10.69 16.27
C ARG A 167 -5.56 11.23 16.07
N LYS A 168 -6.44 11.06 17.04
CA LYS A 168 -7.83 11.56 16.98
C LYS A 168 -7.87 13.07 16.80
N ALA A 169 -7.05 13.81 17.55
CA ALA A 169 -6.93 15.26 17.41
C ALA A 169 -6.39 15.67 16.03
N ALA A 170 -5.42 14.93 15.48
CA ALA A 170 -4.84 15.20 14.17
C ALA A 170 -5.86 14.98 13.03
N TYR A 171 -6.67 13.91 13.09
CA TYR A 171 -7.74 13.69 12.12
C TYR A 171 -8.91 14.67 12.25
N ALA A 172 -9.15 15.21 13.44
CA ALA A 172 -10.16 16.25 13.66
C ALA A 172 -9.78 17.61 13.05
N ALA A 173 -8.52 17.83 12.69
CA ALA A 173 -8.04 19.05 12.04
C ALA A 173 -8.67 19.27 10.65
N ASP A 174 -8.67 20.52 10.15
CA ASP A 174 -9.14 20.84 8.78
C ASP A 174 -8.25 20.17 7.73
N ILE A 175 -6.95 20.05 8.00
CA ILE A 175 -5.94 19.50 7.10
C ILE A 175 -5.07 18.53 7.90
N THR A 176 -4.90 17.30 7.39
CA THR A 176 -4.06 16.27 8.04
C THR A 176 -2.98 15.80 7.07
N TYR A 177 -1.72 16.00 7.47
CA TYR A 177 -0.56 15.43 6.79
C TYR A 177 -0.23 14.08 7.40
N GLY A 178 0.28 13.14 6.61
CA GLY A 178 0.75 11.86 7.14
C GLY A 178 1.33 10.95 6.06
N THR A 179 1.81 9.79 6.48
CA THR A 179 2.34 8.78 5.56
C THR A 179 1.23 7.88 5.04
N ASN A 180 1.41 7.37 3.82
CA ASN A 180 0.47 6.46 3.16
C ASN A 180 0.12 5.23 4.03
N ASN A 181 1.12 4.63 4.68
CA ASN A 181 0.95 3.45 5.53
C ASN A 181 0.07 3.77 6.74
N GLU A 182 0.36 4.86 7.46
CA GLU A 182 -0.38 5.21 8.69
C GLU A 182 -1.86 5.48 8.42
N PHE A 183 -2.18 6.20 7.33
CA PHE A 183 -3.58 6.40 6.93
C PHE A 183 -4.31 5.08 6.66
N GLY A 184 -3.67 4.14 5.99
CA GLY A 184 -4.26 2.85 5.70
C GLY A 184 -4.37 1.96 6.94
N PHE A 185 -3.35 1.96 7.83
CA PHE A 185 -3.42 1.23 9.09
C PHE A 185 -4.47 1.79 10.05
N ASP A 186 -4.61 3.11 10.13
CA ASP A 186 -5.66 3.72 10.95
C ASP A 186 -7.06 3.36 10.43
N TYR A 187 -7.24 3.29 9.10
CA TYR A 187 -8.49 2.76 8.53
C TYR A 187 -8.76 1.31 8.97
N LEU A 188 -7.75 0.45 8.93
CA LEU A 188 -7.92 -0.94 9.39
C LEU A 188 -8.22 -1.00 10.89
N ARG A 189 -7.49 -0.22 11.72
CA ARG A 189 -7.71 -0.16 13.17
C ARG A 189 -9.13 0.32 13.50
N ASP A 190 -9.62 1.36 12.85
CA ASP A 190 -10.97 1.90 13.04
C ASP A 190 -12.07 0.86 12.74
N ASN A 191 -11.79 -0.09 11.83
CA ASN A 191 -12.70 -1.18 11.53
C ASN A 191 -12.51 -2.42 12.42
N MET A 192 -11.70 -2.34 13.48
CA MET A 192 -11.48 -3.40 14.46
C MET A 192 -11.85 -2.97 15.89
N VAL A 193 -12.15 -1.67 16.13
CA VAL A 193 -12.51 -1.15 17.45
C VAL A 193 -13.90 -1.66 17.88
N VAL A 194 -14.11 -1.79 19.17
CA VAL A 194 -15.38 -2.23 19.77
C VAL A 194 -16.23 -1.09 20.34
N ASP A 195 -15.69 0.14 20.33
CA ASP A 195 -16.35 1.37 20.79
C ASP A 195 -16.13 2.50 19.76
N GLU A 196 -17.19 3.18 19.34
CA GLU A 196 -17.16 4.31 18.41
C GLU A 196 -16.16 5.40 18.85
N ASN A 197 -16.04 5.61 20.16
CA ASN A 197 -15.10 6.60 20.71
C ASN A 197 -13.63 6.28 20.41
N GLN A 198 -13.31 5.03 20.08
CA GLN A 198 -11.97 4.58 19.70
C GLN A 198 -11.66 4.80 18.21
N MET A 199 -12.62 5.18 17.39
CA MET A 199 -12.37 5.55 15.99
C MET A 199 -11.64 6.89 15.92
N VAL A 200 -10.64 6.97 15.04
CA VAL A 200 -9.82 8.18 14.85
C VAL A 200 -10.12 8.90 13.54
N GLN A 201 -10.41 8.17 12.45
CA GLN A 201 -10.65 8.76 11.14
C GLN A 201 -12.07 9.31 11.01
N ARG A 202 -12.21 10.31 10.15
CA ARG A 202 -13.49 10.82 9.64
C ARG A 202 -13.74 10.26 8.24
N GLU A 203 -14.88 10.63 7.62
CA GLU A 203 -15.15 10.30 6.22
C GLU A 203 -13.98 10.72 5.29
N LEU A 204 -13.60 9.81 4.38
CA LEU A 204 -12.55 10.04 3.39
C LEU A 204 -13.03 10.98 2.27
N ASN A 205 -12.84 12.30 2.46
CA ASN A 205 -13.40 13.33 1.58
C ASN A 205 -12.44 13.68 0.42
N TYR A 206 -11.32 14.34 0.70
CA TYR A 206 -10.35 14.75 -0.32
C TYR A 206 -8.93 14.38 0.08
N CYS A 207 -8.20 13.80 -0.87
CA CYS A 207 -6.81 13.42 -0.69
C CYS A 207 -5.93 13.94 -1.82
N ILE A 208 -4.78 14.49 -1.46
CA ILE A 208 -3.66 14.73 -2.38
C ILE A 208 -2.53 13.78 -2.02
N VAL A 209 -2.11 12.96 -2.97
CA VAL A 209 -0.98 12.05 -2.83
C VAL A 209 0.26 12.70 -3.45
N ASP A 210 1.26 13.05 -2.62
CA ASP A 210 2.56 13.50 -3.12
C ASP A 210 3.42 12.29 -3.52
N GLU A 211 4.19 12.46 -4.58
CA GLU A 211 4.92 11.36 -5.23
C GLU A 211 3.98 10.18 -5.54
N VAL A 212 2.85 10.48 -6.19
CA VAL A 212 1.73 9.56 -6.45
C VAL A 212 2.15 8.28 -7.18
N ASP A 213 3.18 8.34 -8.00
CA ASP A 213 3.75 7.19 -8.70
C ASP A 213 4.52 6.23 -7.77
N SER A 214 5.11 6.70 -6.68
CA SER A 214 5.66 5.84 -5.65
C SER A 214 4.56 5.09 -4.93
N ILE A 215 3.60 5.84 -4.40
CA ILE A 215 2.58 5.30 -3.50
C ILE A 215 1.60 4.39 -4.25
N LEU A 216 1.06 4.88 -5.39
CA LEU A 216 0.00 4.17 -6.10
C LEU A 216 0.49 3.15 -7.14
N ILE A 217 1.80 3.13 -7.47
CA ILE A 217 2.37 2.18 -8.42
C ILE A 217 3.41 1.28 -7.75
N ASP A 218 4.50 1.86 -7.17
CA ASP A 218 5.60 1.05 -6.65
C ASP A 218 5.23 0.31 -5.37
N GLU A 219 4.70 1.01 -4.38
CA GLU A 219 4.31 0.44 -3.09
C GLU A 219 2.99 -0.33 -3.15
N ALA A 220 2.18 -0.11 -4.19
CA ALA A 220 0.89 -0.77 -4.39
C ALA A 220 0.99 -2.24 -4.90
N ARG A 221 2.12 -2.90 -4.69
CA ARG A 221 2.33 -4.33 -4.98
C ARG A 221 1.99 -5.24 -3.81
N THR A 222 2.04 -4.71 -2.59
CA THR A 222 1.75 -5.44 -1.35
C THR A 222 0.63 -4.76 -0.60
N PRO A 223 -0.33 -5.51 -0.03
CA PRO A 223 -1.38 -4.93 0.80
C PRO A 223 -0.83 -4.46 2.15
N LEU A 224 -1.58 -3.62 2.82
CA LEU A 224 -1.42 -3.33 4.24
C LEU A 224 -2.07 -4.46 5.03
N ILE A 225 -1.36 -5.01 6.01
CA ILE A 225 -1.83 -6.15 6.81
C ILE A 225 -1.61 -5.83 8.28
N ILE A 226 -2.65 -6.02 9.08
CA ILE A 226 -2.57 -6.13 10.54
C ILE A 226 -2.65 -7.61 10.87
N SER A 227 -1.67 -8.13 11.60
CA SER A 227 -1.61 -9.54 11.97
C SER A 227 -1.45 -9.71 13.47
N GLY A 228 -2.03 -10.79 13.99
CA GLY A 228 -1.91 -11.26 15.36
C GLY A 228 -1.20 -12.62 15.46
N PRO A 229 -0.91 -13.09 16.67
CA PRO A 229 -0.27 -14.40 16.87
C PRO A 229 -1.26 -15.52 16.48
N GLY A 230 -0.86 -16.38 15.54
CA GLY A 230 -1.60 -17.57 15.13
C GLY A 230 -1.37 -18.77 16.05
N GLU A 231 -2.22 -19.79 15.90
CA GLU A 231 -2.18 -20.99 16.75
C GLU A 231 -1.28 -22.12 16.23
N LYS A 232 -0.82 -22.08 14.97
CA LYS A 232 -0.12 -23.20 14.32
C LYS A 232 1.28 -23.45 14.88
N SER A 233 1.62 -24.75 14.96
CA SER A 233 2.92 -25.23 15.48
C SER A 233 4.10 -24.89 14.58
N THR A 234 5.22 -24.48 15.19
CA THR A 234 6.46 -24.06 14.50
C THR A 234 7.46 -25.19 14.27
N GLU A 235 7.25 -26.36 14.86
CA GLU A 235 8.22 -27.47 14.86
C GLU A 235 8.46 -28.05 13.44
N LEU A 236 7.41 -28.06 12.62
CA LEU A 236 7.46 -28.64 11.28
C LEU A 236 8.41 -27.87 10.33
N TYR A 237 8.49 -26.55 10.44
CA TYR A 237 9.38 -25.74 9.60
C TYR A 237 10.86 -26.12 9.72
N GLN A 238 11.32 -26.47 10.95
CA GLN A 238 12.69 -26.93 11.17
C GLN A 238 12.97 -28.29 10.53
N VAL A 239 11.97 -29.19 10.54
CA VAL A 239 12.08 -30.50 9.90
C VAL A 239 12.16 -30.31 8.38
N LEU A 240 11.27 -29.50 7.82
CA LEU A 240 11.20 -29.23 6.37
C LEU A 240 12.45 -28.49 5.85
N ALA A 241 12.99 -27.56 6.61
CA ALA A 241 14.26 -26.91 6.25
C ALA A 241 15.41 -27.93 6.10
N ARG A 242 15.46 -28.97 6.95
CA ARG A 242 16.45 -30.06 6.82
C ARG A 242 16.19 -30.94 5.61
N VAL A 243 14.94 -31.24 5.30
CA VAL A 243 14.56 -32.00 4.11
C VAL A 243 14.99 -31.24 2.86
N VAL A 244 14.61 -29.99 2.74
CA VAL A 244 14.91 -29.15 1.57
C VAL A 244 16.43 -28.85 1.46
N ALA A 245 17.16 -28.74 2.58
CA ALA A 245 18.62 -28.57 2.53
C ALA A 245 19.32 -29.68 1.74
N ASN A 246 18.79 -30.89 1.74
CA ASN A 246 19.33 -32.06 1.03
C ASN A 246 18.84 -32.21 -0.42
N MET A 247 18.01 -31.29 -0.92
CA MET A 247 17.52 -31.31 -2.30
C MET A 247 18.48 -30.55 -3.23
N GLU A 248 18.59 -30.98 -4.48
CA GLU A 248 19.48 -30.40 -5.51
C GLU A 248 18.65 -29.78 -6.64
N GLU A 249 19.07 -28.59 -7.08
CA GLU A 249 18.46 -27.88 -8.20
C GLU A 249 18.71 -28.66 -9.52
N GLY A 250 17.69 -28.72 -10.36
CA GLY A 250 17.72 -29.46 -11.63
C GLY A 250 17.39 -30.95 -11.50
N GLU A 251 17.58 -31.59 -10.31
CA GLU A 251 17.16 -32.96 -10.03
C GLU A 251 15.89 -33.03 -9.21
N ASP A 252 15.88 -32.40 -8.04
CA ASP A 252 14.80 -32.48 -7.05
C ASP A 252 13.79 -31.32 -7.19
N TYR A 253 14.24 -30.16 -7.70
CA TYR A 253 13.38 -29.01 -7.98
C TYR A 253 13.90 -28.15 -9.13
N THR A 254 13.03 -27.38 -9.74
CA THR A 254 13.34 -26.42 -10.81
C THR A 254 13.05 -24.99 -10.36
N VAL A 255 13.87 -24.03 -10.82
CA VAL A 255 13.77 -22.61 -10.48
C VAL A 255 13.50 -21.80 -11.76
N ASP A 256 12.48 -20.98 -11.77
CA ASP A 256 12.27 -19.94 -12.78
C ASP A 256 12.56 -18.56 -12.14
N GLU A 257 13.79 -18.09 -12.30
CA GLU A 257 14.21 -16.78 -11.77
C GLU A 257 13.38 -15.63 -12.36
N LYS A 258 12.89 -15.75 -13.61
CA LYS A 258 12.08 -14.71 -14.25
C LYS A 258 10.72 -14.59 -13.61
N GLN A 259 10.12 -15.70 -13.23
CA GLN A 259 8.80 -15.75 -12.61
C GLN A 259 8.87 -15.74 -11.07
N LYS A 260 10.08 -15.84 -10.51
CA LYS A 260 10.33 -16.02 -9.07
C LYS A 260 9.54 -17.22 -8.51
N GLN A 261 9.54 -18.33 -9.25
CA GLN A 261 8.83 -19.57 -8.90
C GLN A 261 9.80 -20.74 -8.75
N VAL A 262 9.44 -21.64 -7.84
CA VAL A 262 10.14 -22.92 -7.61
C VAL A 262 9.10 -24.02 -7.68
N ALA A 263 9.42 -25.12 -8.33
CA ALA A 263 8.55 -26.29 -8.37
C ALA A 263 9.35 -27.56 -8.09
N PRO A 264 8.89 -28.44 -7.18
CA PRO A 264 9.52 -29.75 -6.96
C PRO A 264 9.28 -30.64 -8.16
N THR A 265 10.27 -31.50 -8.46
CA THR A 265 10.11 -32.57 -9.47
C THR A 265 9.48 -33.80 -8.83
N GLU A 266 9.02 -34.77 -9.65
CA GLU A 266 8.54 -36.08 -9.14
C GLU A 266 9.58 -36.77 -8.24
N LYS A 267 10.87 -36.66 -8.56
CA LYS A 267 11.98 -37.19 -7.73
C LYS A 267 12.07 -36.44 -6.40
N GLY A 268 11.93 -35.12 -6.42
CA GLY A 268 11.96 -34.30 -5.23
C GLY A 268 10.80 -34.58 -4.29
N ILE A 269 9.58 -34.78 -4.82
CA ILE A 269 8.42 -35.19 -4.06
C ILE A 269 8.66 -36.55 -3.38
N ALA A 270 9.06 -37.57 -4.13
CA ALA A 270 9.34 -38.89 -3.61
C ALA A 270 10.47 -38.89 -2.53
N LYS A 271 11.48 -38.00 -2.71
CA LYS A 271 12.56 -37.82 -1.73
C LYS A 271 12.05 -37.17 -0.44
N ALA A 272 11.18 -36.16 -0.55
CA ALA A 272 10.55 -35.50 0.60
C ALA A 272 9.66 -36.45 1.39
N GLU A 273 8.77 -37.20 0.71
CA GLU A 273 7.89 -38.22 1.30
C GLU A 273 8.69 -39.25 2.09
N LYS A 274 9.76 -39.76 1.50
CA LYS A 274 10.65 -40.72 2.14
C LYS A 274 11.34 -40.15 3.38
N MET A 275 11.79 -38.89 3.35
CA MET A 275 12.48 -38.26 4.47
C MET A 275 11.52 -37.89 5.61
N LEU A 276 10.28 -37.56 5.28
CA LEU A 276 9.21 -37.24 6.23
C LEU A 276 8.52 -38.51 6.78
N GLY A 277 8.66 -39.65 6.10
CA GLY A 277 8.00 -40.92 6.47
C GLY A 277 6.50 -40.93 6.19
N ILE A 278 6.03 -40.10 5.22
CA ILE A 278 4.63 -39.98 4.79
C ILE A 278 4.40 -40.70 3.46
N GLY A 279 3.17 -41.16 3.23
CA GLY A 279 2.84 -41.91 2.01
C GLY A 279 2.53 -41.02 0.82
N ASN A 280 1.98 -39.83 1.04
CA ASN A 280 1.63 -38.88 0.00
C ASN A 280 1.73 -37.44 0.56
N LEU A 281 2.49 -36.59 -0.13
CA LEU A 281 2.74 -35.19 0.25
C LEU A 281 1.46 -34.34 0.20
N TYR A 282 0.52 -34.73 -0.64
CA TYR A 282 -0.72 -34.00 -0.92
C TYR A 282 -1.92 -34.52 -0.11
N ASP A 283 -1.67 -35.43 0.84
CA ASP A 283 -2.73 -36.00 1.66
C ASP A 283 -2.85 -35.22 3.00
N ASN A 284 -4.00 -34.63 3.21
CA ASN A 284 -4.28 -33.77 4.39
C ASN A 284 -4.92 -34.57 5.55
N GLU A 285 -4.65 -35.90 5.68
CA GLU A 285 -5.27 -36.76 6.70
C GLU A 285 -5.16 -36.25 8.16
N HIS A 286 -4.27 -35.30 8.44
CA HIS A 286 -4.05 -34.76 9.79
C HIS A 286 -4.15 -33.22 9.88
N GLY A 287 -4.76 -32.55 8.87
CA GLY A 287 -4.90 -31.09 8.88
C GLY A 287 -3.58 -30.31 8.68
N VAL A 288 -2.51 -30.99 8.23
CA VAL A 288 -1.20 -30.38 7.99
C VAL A 288 -0.95 -30.34 6.49
N ASP A 289 -0.80 -29.14 5.94
CA ASP A 289 -0.47 -28.95 4.52
C ASP A 289 1.05 -29.03 4.30
N TYR A 290 1.57 -30.27 4.19
CA TYR A 290 2.99 -30.49 3.91
C TYR A 290 3.41 -29.93 2.55
N SER A 291 2.50 -29.92 1.57
CA SER A 291 2.81 -29.47 0.22
C SER A 291 3.09 -27.98 0.18
N HIS A 292 2.27 -27.17 0.81
CA HIS A 292 2.46 -25.74 0.95
C HIS A 292 3.77 -25.39 1.70
N GLN A 293 3.98 -26.04 2.84
CA GLN A 293 5.17 -25.74 3.66
C GLN A 293 6.49 -26.15 2.99
N ILE A 294 6.51 -27.24 2.22
CA ILE A 294 7.68 -27.61 1.39
C ILE A 294 7.92 -26.59 0.29
N MET A 295 6.88 -26.08 -0.34
CA MET A 295 7.02 -25.01 -1.34
C MET A 295 7.62 -23.75 -0.72
N CYS A 296 7.19 -23.35 0.48
CA CYS A 296 7.77 -22.23 1.23
C CYS A 296 9.26 -22.49 1.58
N ALA A 297 9.61 -23.68 2.02
CA ALA A 297 10.99 -24.04 2.31
C ALA A 297 11.89 -24.07 1.08
N LEU A 298 11.40 -24.56 -0.08
CA LEU A 298 12.09 -24.51 -1.35
C LEU A 298 12.28 -23.07 -1.84
N LYS A 299 11.26 -22.24 -1.72
CA LYS A 299 11.29 -20.81 -2.07
C LYS A 299 12.30 -20.06 -1.19
N ALA A 300 12.30 -20.34 0.11
CA ALA A 300 13.28 -19.80 1.05
C ALA A 300 14.72 -20.19 0.69
N LYS A 301 14.94 -21.44 0.24
CA LYS A 301 16.27 -21.93 -0.16
C LYS A 301 16.74 -21.34 -1.48
N ALA A 302 15.90 -21.38 -2.50
CA ALA A 302 16.30 -21.13 -3.90
C ALA A 302 16.21 -19.65 -4.30
N LEU A 303 15.24 -18.91 -3.78
CA LEU A 303 14.93 -17.54 -4.23
C LEU A 303 15.26 -16.45 -3.20
N MET A 304 15.32 -16.79 -1.91
CA MET A 304 15.56 -15.82 -0.85
C MET A 304 17.03 -15.82 -0.42
N HIS A 305 17.73 -14.74 -0.65
CA HIS A 305 19.17 -14.62 -0.39
C HIS A 305 19.43 -13.66 0.77
N ARG A 306 20.27 -14.12 1.70
CA ARG A 306 20.76 -13.28 2.80
C ARG A 306 21.52 -12.08 2.25
N ASP A 307 21.42 -10.94 2.94
CA ASP A 307 22.03 -9.65 2.60
C ASP A 307 21.53 -9.02 1.29
N ARG A 308 20.53 -9.62 0.64
CA ARG A 308 19.81 -9.08 -0.51
C ARG A 308 18.31 -8.93 -0.22
N ASP A 309 17.64 -10.03 0.16
CA ASP A 309 16.18 -10.07 0.37
C ASP A 309 15.84 -9.98 1.86
N TYR A 310 16.77 -10.35 2.73
CA TYR A 310 16.67 -10.24 4.18
C TYR A 310 18.06 -10.20 4.82
N VAL A 311 18.12 -9.72 6.07
CA VAL A 311 19.32 -9.80 6.93
C VAL A 311 18.98 -10.56 8.22
N VAL A 312 20.01 -11.12 8.87
CA VAL A 312 19.86 -11.71 10.21
C VAL A 312 20.60 -10.81 11.20
N LYS A 313 19.84 -10.20 12.11
CA LYS A 313 20.36 -9.31 13.16
C LYS A 313 19.70 -9.68 14.50
N ASP A 314 20.51 -9.78 15.56
CA ASP A 314 20.05 -10.09 16.93
C ASP A 314 19.18 -11.35 17.05
N GLY A 315 19.46 -12.35 16.20
CA GLY A 315 18.72 -13.63 16.17
C GLY A 315 17.36 -13.56 15.49
N GLN A 316 17.07 -12.47 14.76
CA GLN A 316 15.84 -12.29 13.99
C GLN A 316 16.12 -12.11 12.50
N VAL A 317 15.21 -12.60 11.67
CA VAL A 317 15.20 -12.33 10.23
C VAL A 317 14.49 -10.99 10.00
N ILE A 318 15.16 -10.06 9.32
CA ILE A 318 14.61 -8.74 8.99
C ILE A 318 14.58 -8.59 7.48
N ILE A 319 13.43 -8.25 6.94
CA ILE A 319 13.23 -8.08 5.50
C ILE A 319 14.00 -6.87 5.00
N VAL A 320 14.61 -7.00 3.82
CA VAL A 320 15.15 -5.88 3.04
C VAL A 320 14.17 -5.56 1.93
N ASP A 321 13.68 -4.34 1.89
CA ASP A 321 12.77 -3.89 0.84
C ASP A 321 13.48 -3.89 -0.53
N GLU A 322 12.94 -4.61 -1.48
CA GLU A 322 13.51 -4.78 -2.82
C GLU A 322 13.69 -3.44 -3.57
N PHE A 323 12.86 -2.43 -3.26
CA PHE A 323 12.87 -1.14 -3.97
C PHE A 323 13.72 -0.09 -3.29
N THR A 324 13.61 -0.01 -1.96
CA THR A 324 14.32 1.01 -1.18
C THR A 324 15.62 0.52 -0.59
N GLY A 325 15.83 -0.81 -0.51
CA GLY A 325 16.93 -1.44 0.19
C GLY A 325 16.90 -1.25 1.71
N ARG A 326 15.76 -0.79 2.26
CA ARG A 326 15.60 -0.51 3.69
C ARG A 326 15.32 -1.78 4.48
N LEU A 327 15.79 -1.78 5.71
CA LEU A 327 15.43 -2.82 6.68
C LEU A 327 13.98 -2.57 7.15
N MET A 328 13.15 -3.57 7.04
CA MET A 328 11.74 -3.53 7.43
C MET A 328 11.56 -4.24 8.77
N PHE A 329 11.79 -3.53 9.86
CA PHE A 329 11.60 -4.08 11.20
C PHE A 329 10.11 -4.34 11.47
N GLY A 330 9.80 -5.43 12.17
CA GLY A 330 8.43 -5.82 12.51
C GLY A 330 7.61 -6.39 11.34
N ARG A 331 8.09 -6.27 10.10
CA ARG A 331 7.46 -6.86 8.93
C ARG A 331 7.89 -8.32 8.73
N ARG A 332 6.95 -9.18 8.33
CA ARG A 332 7.21 -10.59 8.03
C ARG A 332 6.74 -10.93 6.63
N PHE A 333 7.40 -11.89 5.99
CA PHE A 333 6.88 -12.48 4.76
C PHE A 333 5.62 -13.29 5.11
N SER A 334 4.60 -13.23 4.27
CA SER A 334 3.36 -13.97 4.41
C SER A 334 3.52 -15.47 4.14
N GLU A 335 2.48 -16.22 4.39
CA GLU A 335 2.30 -17.59 3.92
C GLU A 335 3.36 -18.59 4.45
N GLY A 336 3.88 -18.40 5.68
CA GLY A 336 4.91 -19.30 6.22
C GLY A 336 6.32 -19.12 5.65
N LEU A 337 6.50 -18.24 4.63
CA LEU A 337 7.82 -17.99 4.03
C LEU A 337 8.83 -17.41 5.04
N HIS A 338 8.37 -16.54 5.94
CA HIS A 338 9.24 -15.96 6.97
C HIS A 338 9.76 -17.04 7.92
N GLN A 339 8.87 -17.91 8.38
CA GLN A 339 9.20 -19.06 9.23
C GLN A 339 10.14 -20.04 8.52
N ALA A 340 9.94 -20.25 7.21
CA ALA A 340 10.84 -21.07 6.40
C ALA A 340 12.25 -20.44 6.29
N ILE A 341 12.36 -19.12 6.22
CA ILE A 341 13.65 -18.42 6.25
C ILE A 341 14.27 -18.47 7.64
N GLU A 342 13.50 -18.27 8.72
CA GLU A 342 13.97 -18.43 10.11
C GLU A 342 14.52 -19.83 10.34
N ALA A 343 13.82 -20.86 9.86
CA ALA A 343 14.26 -22.26 9.93
C ALA A 343 15.54 -22.50 9.09
N LYS A 344 15.63 -21.91 7.88
CA LYS A 344 16.81 -21.98 7.01
C LYS A 344 18.03 -21.36 7.68
N GLU A 345 17.92 -20.24 8.35
CA GLU A 345 19.00 -19.53 9.03
C GLU A 345 19.29 -20.09 10.43
N GLY A 346 18.47 -21.04 10.90
CA GLY A 346 18.64 -21.67 12.22
C GLY A 346 18.38 -20.74 13.40
N VAL A 347 17.63 -19.67 13.19
CA VAL A 347 17.16 -18.79 14.26
C VAL A 347 15.86 -19.35 14.87
N LYS A 348 15.37 -18.75 15.96
CA LYS A 348 14.11 -19.14 16.56
C LYS A 348 12.98 -18.93 15.56
N VAL A 349 12.22 -19.98 15.25
CA VAL A 349 11.01 -19.87 14.42
C VAL A 349 9.89 -19.35 15.30
N GLU A 350 9.39 -18.17 14.96
CA GLU A 350 8.25 -17.56 15.63
C GLU A 350 6.93 -18.14 15.07
N ARG A 351 5.83 -18.06 15.85
CA ARG A 351 4.52 -18.57 15.42
C ARG A 351 4.07 -17.92 14.12
N GLU A 352 3.28 -18.63 13.33
CA GLU A 352 2.61 -18.01 12.19
C GLU A 352 1.76 -16.83 12.68
N SER A 353 1.70 -15.80 11.89
CA SER A 353 0.82 -14.66 12.15
C SER A 353 -0.49 -14.87 11.40
N GLN A 354 -1.61 -14.76 12.12
CA GLN A 354 -2.94 -14.74 11.51
C GLN A 354 -3.26 -13.33 11.01
N THR A 355 -3.83 -13.21 9.82
CA THR A 355 -4.28 -11.93 9.26
C THR A 355 -5.56 -11.49 9.98
N LEU A 356 -5.49 -10.38 10.70
CA LEU A 356 -6.64 -9.78 11.38
C LEU A 356 -7.41 -8.83 10.47
N ALA A 357 -6.69 -8.02 9.67
CA ALA A 357 -7.27 -7.10 8.71
C ALA A 357 -6.28 -6.82 7.58
N THR A 358 -6.80 -6.62 6.38
CA THR A 358 -5.99 -6.31 5.21
C THR A 358 -6.72 -5.36 4.26
N ILE A 359 -5.96 -4.50 3.56
CA ILE A 359 -6.45 -3.68 2.46
C ILE A 359 -5.30 -3.36 1.49
N THR A 360 -5.57 -3.34 0.19
CA THR A 360 -4.60 -2.82 -0.78
C THR A 360 -4.61 -1.29 -0.83
N PHE A 361 -3.48 -0.66 -1.19
CA PHE A 361 -3.44 0.78 -1.41
C PHE A 361 -4.44 1.22 -2.48
N GLN A 362 -4.62 0.39 -3.52
CA GLN A 362 -5.56 0.66 -4.59
C GLN A 362 -6.99 0.86 -4.04
N ASN A 363 -7.46 -0.08 -3.24
CA ASN A 363 -8.82 -0.04 -2.68
C ASN A 363 -8.95 1.05 -1.62
N TYR A 364 -7.94 1.24 -0.76
CA TYR A 364 -7.96 2.32 0.23
C TYR A 364 -8.10 3.71 -0.43
N PHE A 365 -7.23 4.06 -1.39
CA PHE A 365 -7.26 5.38 -2.02
C PHE A 365 -8.48 5.59 -2.93
N ARG A 366 -9.08 4.54 -3.48
CA ARG A 366 -10.35 4.61 -4.23
C ARG A 366 -11.56 4.98 -3.37
N MET A 367 -11.49 4.83 -2.05
CA MET A 367 -12.56 5.20 -1.12
C MET A 367 -12.71 6.73 -0.95
N TYR A 368 -11.69 7.52 -1.26
CA TYR A 368 -11.81 8.97 -1.19
C TYR A 368 -12.83 9.49 -2.19
N LYS A 369 -13.73 10.38 -1.73
CA LYS A 369 -14.73 11.03 -2.62
C LYS A 369 -14.05 11.81 -3.75
N LYS A 370 -12.87 12.39 -3.47
CA LYS A 370 -12.02 13.04 -4.46
C LYS A 370 -10.55 12.72 -4.16
N LEU A 371 -9.90 12.12 -5.15
CA LEU A 371 -8.47 11.78 -5.12
C LEU A 371 -7.72 12.64 -6.14
N ALA A 372 -6.55 13.12 -5.77
CA ALA A 372 -5.62 13.83 -6.66
C ALA A 372 -4.19 13.39 -6.34
N GLY A 373 -3.28 13.62 -7.27
CA GLY A 373 -1.88 13.27 -7.06
C GLY A 373 -0.91 14.19 -7.78
N MET A 374 0.33 14.23 -7.33
CA MET A 374 1.39 15.00 -7.97
C MET A 374 2.70 14.19 -7.99
N THR A 375 3.43 14.29 -9.08
CA THR A 375 4.77 13.71 -9.27
C THR A 375 5.47 14.35 -10.45
N GLY A 376 6.74 14.06 -10.64
CA GLY A 376 7.51 14.47 -11.82
C GLY A 376 7.43 13.52 -13.01
N THR A 377 6.77 12.36 -12.88
CA THR A 377 6.95 11.21 -13.79
C THR A 377 5.69 10.34 -13.99
N ALA A 378 4.48 10.91 -13.96
CA ALA A 378 3.24 10.14 -14.07
C ALA A 378 2.90 9.69 -15.51
N LYS A 379 3.32 10.45 -16.53
CA LYS A 379 2.87 10.24 -17.92
C LYS A 379 3.20 8.86 -18.50
N THR A 380 4.28 8.25 -18.03
CA THR A 380 4.67 6.89 -18.43
C THR A 380 3.65 5.84 -17.99
N GLU A 381 2.99 6.07 -16.87
CA GLU A 381 2.02 5.16 -16.21
C GLU A 381 0.56 5.66 -16.33
N GLU A 382 0.29 6.64 -17.22
CA GLU A 382 -1.03 7.26 -17.39
C GLU A 382 -2.16 6.23 -17.59
N GLN A 383 -1.89 5.16 -18.33
CA GLN A 383 -2.90 4.11 -18.57
C GLN A 383 -3.27 3.36 -17.28
N GLU A 384 -2.30 3.14 -16.41
CA GLU A 384 -2.54 2.49 -15.11
C GLU A 384 -3.31 3.40 -14.18
N PHE A 385 -2.90 4.66 -14.01
CA PHE A 385 -3.63 5.64 -13.22
C PHE A 385 -5.08 5.81 -13.69
N GLN A 386 -5.30 5.83 -15.01
CA GLN A 386 -6.65 5.95 -15.54
C GLN A 386 -7.49 4.69 -15.30
N LYS A 387 -6.93 3.48 -15.47
CA LYS A 387 -7.68 2.23 -15.37
C LYS A 387 -7.99 1.84 -13.92
N ILE A 388 -7.03 2.02 -13.02
CA ILE A 388 -7.14 1.57 -11.61
C ILE A 388 -7.83 2.64 -10.75
N TYR A 389 -7.39 3.90 -10.86
CA TYR A 389 -7.80 4.97 -9.96
C TYR A 389 -8.75 6.00 -10.61
N ASN A 390 -9.04 5.86 -11.91
CA ASN A 390 -9.76 6.85 -12.70
C ASN A 390 -9.13 8.27 -12.62
N LEU A 391 -7.80 8.34 -12.54
CA LEU A 391 -7.02 9.56 -12.42
C LEU A 391 -6.36 9.93 -13.75
N PRO A 392 -6.86 10.93 -14.50
CA PRO A 392 -6.18 11.43 -15.69
C PRO A 392 -4.93 12.24 -15.31
N VAL A 393 -3.90 12.13 -16.15
CA VAL A 393 -2.63 12.85 -15.98
C VAL A 393 -2.60 14.10 -16.82
N VAL A 394 -2.31 15.25 -16.21
CA VAL A 394 -2.09 16.54 -16.87
C VAL A 394 -0.63 16.96 -16.69
N VAL A 395 0.09 17.06 -17.80
CA VAL A 395 1.48 17.52 -17.81
C VAL A 395 1.52 19.04 -17.78
N VAL A 396 1.99 19.59 -16.67
CA VAL A 396 2.09 21.03 -16.44
C VAL A 396 3.42 21.55 -17.01
N PRO A 397 3.44 22.65 -17.77
CA PRO A 397 4.67 23.23 -18.29
C PRO A 397 5.60 23.71 -17.16
N THR A 398 6.90 23.73 -17.41
CA THR A 398 7.90 24.25 -16.47
C THR A 398 7.87 25.79 -16.43
N ASN A 399 8.22 26.37 -15.28
CA ASN A 399 8.30 27.82 -15.11
C ASN A 399 9.39 28.44 -15.98
N LYS A 400 10.55 27.79 -16.05
CA LYS A 400 11.64 28.15 -16.96
C LYS A 400 11.94 27.00 -17.92
N PRO A 401 12.41 27.26 -19.14
CA PRO A 401 12.81 26.21 -20.07
C PRO A 401 13.89 25.30 -19.47
N MET A 402 13.71 23.99 -19.65
CA MET A 402 14.71 23.01 -19.25
C MET A 402 15.87 23.01 -20.22
N ILE A 403 17.08 23.21 -19.71
CA ILE A 403 18.31 23.28 -20.51
C ILE A 403 19.27 22.09 -20.25
N ARG A 404 18.78 21.03 -19.58
CA ARG A 404 19.54 19.81 -19.29
C ARG A 404 19.97 19.12 -20.57
N ILE A 405 21.21 18.62 -20.58
CA ILE A 405 21.76 17.82 -21.67
C ILE A 405 21.72 16.33 -21.24
N ASP A 406 20.88 15.54 -21.92
CA ASP A 406 20.84 14.10 -21.71
C ASP A 406 21.75 13.44 -22.77
N TYR A 407 22.93 12.94 -22.34
CA TYR A 407 23.85 12.23 -23.22
C TYR A 407 23.32 10.85 -23.60
N PRO A 408 23.68 10.30 -24.77
CA PRO A 408 23.40 8.92 -25.12
C PRO A 408 23.95 7.92 -24.09
N ASP A 409 23.29 6.79 -23.96
CA ASP A 409 23.76 5.70 -23.11
C ASP A 409 25.05 5.11 -23.69
N VAL A 410 26.01 4.80 -22.81
CA VAL A 410 27.25 4.12 -23.17
C VAL A 410 27.18 2.69 -22.65
N ILE A 411 27.36 1.73 -23.54
CA ILE A 411 27.11 0.32 -23.23
C ILE A 411 28.41 -0.46 -23.34
N TYR A 412 28.72 -1.29 -22.35
CA TYR A 412 29.90 -2.14 -22.27
C TYR A 412 29.51 -3.60 -22.26
N LYS A 413 30.43 -4.48 -22.67
CA LYS A 413 30.20 -5.91 -22.64
C LYS A 413 30.15 -6.42 -21.19
N THR A 414 31.05 -5.96 -20.33
CA THR A 414 31.21 -6.40 -18.94
C THR A 414 30.91 -5.32 -17.91
N ARG A 415 30.45 -5.72 -16.72
CA ARG A 415 30.22 -4.82 -15.56
C ARG A 415 31.52 -4.12 -15.14
N ILE A 416 32.66 -4.82 -15.21
CA ILE A 416 33.96 -4.27 -14.82
C ILE A 416 34.34 -3.10 -15.74
N ALA A 417 34.18 -3.25 -17.05
CA ALA A 417 34.47 -2.20 -18.03
C ALA A 417 33.56 -0.99 -17.81
N LYS A 418 32.26 -1.22 -17.59
CA LYS A 418 31.27 -0.20 -17.25
C LYS A 418 31.70 0.62 -16.03
N TYR A 419 32.03 -0.03 -14.91
CA TYR A 419 32.41 0.69 -13.69
C TYR A 419 33.76 1.44 -13.84
N LYS A 420 34.72 0.90 -14.56
CA LYS A 420 35.98 1.64 -14.88
C LYS A 420 35.68 2.93 -15.64
N ALA A 421 34.81 2.87 -16.64
CA ALA A 421 34.45 4.06 -17.43
C ALA A 421 33.65 5.07 -16.58
N ALA A 422 32.69 4.62 -15.77
CA ALA A 422 31.96 5.50 -14.86
C ALA A 422 32.87 6.20 -13.86
N VAL A 423 33.84 5.47 -13.26
CA VAL A 423 34.85 6.04 -12.34
C VAL A 423 35.76 7.06 -13.04
N ASN A 424 36.13 6.84 -14.31
CA ASN A 424 36.91 7.81 -15.08
C ASN A 424 36.10 9.13 -15.28
N GLU A 425 34.85 9.03 -15.65
CA GLU A 425 33.97 10.21 -15.81
C GLU A 425 33.77 10.97 -14.49
N ILE A 426 33.58 10.22 -13.36
CA ILE A 426 33.52 10.82 -12.01
C ILE A 426 34.80 11.58 -11.68
N GLU A 427 35.95 10.99 -11.96
CA GLU A 427 37.28 11.57 -11.69
C GLU A 427 37.49 12.87 -12.50
N GLU A 428 37.13 12.88 -13.78
CA GLU A 428 37.20 14.07 -14.65
C GLU A 428 36.29 15.19 -14.15
N CYS A 429 35.03 14.87 -13.79
CA CYS A 429 34.11 15.85 -13.23
C CYS A 429 34.61 16.41 -11.89
N HIS A 430 35.07 15.55 -10.99
CA HIS A 430 35.62 15.97 -9.71
C HIS A 430 36.84 16.90 -9.88
N LYS A 431 37.78 16.57 -10.77
CA LYS A 431 38.95 17.39 -11.06
C LYS A 431 38.60 18.76 -11.67
N SER A 432 37.52 18.82 -12.44
CA SER A 432 37.03 20.11 -12.99
C SER A 432 36.21 20.91 -11.97
N GLY A 433 35.97 20.37 -10.77
CA GLY A 433 35.13 20.99 -9.74
C GLY A 433 33.61 20.81 -9.94
N ARG A 434 33.20 20.03 -10.94
CA ARG A 434 31.80 19.79 -11.26
C ARG A 434 31.22 18.72 -10.32
N PRO A 435 30.10 18.96 -9.61
CA PRO A 435 29.50 17.97 -8.76
C PRO A 435 28.86 16.82 -9.55
N VAL A 436 28.94 15.59 -8.97
CA VAL A 436 28.41 14.38 -9.57
C VAL A 436 27.50 13.65 -8.58
N LEU A 437 26.31 13.28 -9.06
CA LEU A 437 25.44 12.35 -8.35
C LEU A 437 25.35 11.04 -9.14
N VAL A 438 25.75 9.95 -8.51
CA VAL A 438 25.76 8.61 -9.11
C VAL A 438 24.56 7.83 -8.58
N GLY A 439 23.68 7.40 -9.48
CA GLY A 439 22.56 6.51 -9.18
C GLY A 439 22.94 5.04 -9.37
N THR A 440 22.65 4.22 -8.36
CA THR A 440 22.84 2.76 -8.38
C THR A 440 21.50 2.07 -8.09
N THR A 441 21.34 0.82 -8.52
CA THR A 441 20.10 0.04 -8.34
C THR A 441 20.11 -0.76 -7.04
N SER A 442 21.28 -1.00 -6.42
CA SER A 442 21.37 -1.75 -5.16
C SER A 442 22.46 -1.21 -4.23
N ILE A 443 22.35 -1.58 -2.95
CA ILE A 443 23.35 -1.24 -1.93
C ILE A 443 24.71 -1.88 -2.28
N ALA A 444 24.72 -3.14 -2.70
CA ALA A 444 25.93 -3.84 -3.08
C ALA A 444 26.71 -3.12 -4.18
N GLN A 445 26.02 -2.61 -5.20
CA GLN A 445 26.63 -1.81 -6.26
C GLN A 445 27.17 -0.48 -5.75
N SER A 446 26.49 0.17 -4.82
CA SER A 446 26.96 1.40 -4.18
C SER A 446 28.24 1.17 -3.42
N GLU A 447 28.36 0.06 -2.71
CA GLU A 447 29.55 -0.32 -1.95
C GLU A 447 30.72 -0.69 -2.87
N GLU A 448 30.47 -1.44 -3.96
CA GLU A 448 31.48 -1.78 -4.98
C GLU A 448 32.07 -0.52 -5.62
N LEU A 449 31.20 0.39 -6.07
CA LEU A 449 31.62 1.67 -6.66
C LEU A 449 32.38 2.53 -5.64
N SER A 450 31.91 2.59 -4.39
CA SER A 450 32.60 3.28 -3.30
C SER A 450 34.00 2.73 -3.07
N ALA A 451 34.17 1.40 -3.09
CA ALA A 451 35.50 0.78 -2.97
C ALA A 451 36.45 1.15 -4.13
N MET A 452 35.90 1.27 -5.36
CA MET A 452 36.67 1.70 -6.52
C MET A 452 37.11 3.18 -6.44
N LEU A 453 36.20 4.07 -5.98
CA LEU A 453 36.51 5.49 -5.78
C LEU A 453 37.55 5.69 -4.65
N LYS A 454 37.45 4.94 -3.55
CA LYS A 454 38.47 4.95 -2.47
C LYS A 454 39.86 4.56 -2.96
N ARG A 455 39.97 3.55 -3.83
CA ARG A 455 41.26 3.14 -4.43
C ARG A 455 41.89 4.24 -5.27
N ARG A 456 41.07 5.16 -5.84
CA ARG A 456 41.54 6.33 -6.61
C ARG A 456 41.67 7.60 -5.76
N ASN A 457 41.46 7.52 -4.45
CA ASN A 457 41.49 8.65 -3.52
C ASN A 457 40.52 9.77 -3.89
N ILE A 458 39.33 9.44 -4.45
CA ILE A 458 38.26 10.38 -4.73
C ILE A 458 37.38 10.49 -3.50
N PRO A 459 37.28 11.66 -2.83
CA PRO A 459 36.38 11.86 -1.70
C PRO A 459 34.93 11.79 -2.16
N HIS A 460 34.11 11.02 -1.48
CA HIS A 460 32.71 10.85 -1.85
C HIS A 460 31.85 10.49 -0.63
N ASN A 461 30.55 10.77 -0.72
CA ASN A 461 29.53 10.36 0.22
C ASN A 461 28.71 9.22 -0.38
N VAL A 462 28.29 8.26 0.47
CA VAL A 462 27.40 7.18 0.07
C VAL A 462 26.09 7.32 0.83
N LEU A 463 25.00 7.43 0.10
CA LEU A 463 23.64 7.43 0.61
C LEU A 463 23.07 6.04 0.41
N ASN A 464 22.97 5.32 1.49
CA ASN A 464 22.20 4.08 1.55
C ASN A 464 21.09 4.27 2.58
N ALA A 465 20.00 3.52 2.41
CA ALA A 465 18.75 3.65 3.14
C ALA A 465 18.83 3.42 4.67
N LYS A 466 20.05 3.35 5.24
CA LYS A 466 20.28 3.08 6.67
C LYS A 466 20.11 4.31 7.58
N TYR A 467 20.12 5.54 7.05
CA TYR A 467 20.14 6.76 7.87
C TYR A 467 19.32 7.90 7.25
N HIS A 468 18.03 7.95 7.49
CA HIS A 468 17.09 8.94 6.91
C HIS A 468 17.41 10.40 7.21
N GLU A 469 17.70 10.73 8.47
CA GLU A 469 17.95 12.12 8.87
C GLU A 469 19.24 12.67 8.23
N LYS A 470 20.27 11.83 8.15
CA LYS A 470 21.53 12.17 7.47
C LYS A 470 21.41 12.24 5.95
N GLU A 471 20.41 11.55 5.36
CA GLU A 471 20.16 11.61 3.92
C GLU A 471 19.86 13.02 3.42
N ALA A 472 18.96 13.72 4.10
CA ALA A 472 18.57 15.07 3.71
C ALA A 472 19.77 16.05 3.77
N GLU A 473 20.61 15.93 4.79
CA GLU A 473 21.82 16.74 4.95
C GLU A 473 22.84 16.43 3.84
N ILE A 474 23.14 15.16 3.59
CA ILE A 474 24.10 14.75 2.55
C ILE A 474 23.62 15.17 1.16
N ILE A 475 22.33 15.00 0.85
CA ILE A 475 21.75 15.40 -0.43
C ILE A 475 21.80 16.92 -0.62
N SER A 476 21.54 17.70 0.41
CA SER A 476 21.64 19.17 0.30
C SER A 476 23.04 19.63 -0.12
N HIS A 477 24.07 18.88 0.26
CA HIS A 477 25.47 19.15 -0.10
C HIS A 477 25.92 18.53 -1.44
N ALA A 478 25.08 17.67 -2.06
CA ALA A 478 25.47 16.99 -3.31
C ALA A 478 25.66 17.93 -4.51
N GLY A 479 25.14 19.16 -4.45
CA GLY A 479 25.32 20.19 -5.49
C GLY A 479 26.53 21.13 -5.29
N GLN A 480 27.37 20.90 -4.26
CA GLN A 480 28.50 21.75 -3.96
C GLN A 480 29.69 21.46 -4.88
N TYR A 481 30.60 22.44 -5.01
CA TYR A 481 31.79 22.34 -5.85
C TYR A 481 32.58 21.06 -5.61
N GLY A 482 32.77 20.27 -6.67
CA GLY A 482 33.54 19.03 -6.66
C GLY A 482 32.94 17.89 -5.83
N ALA A 483 31.69 18.01 -5.33
CA ALA A 483 31.06 16.96 -4.55
C ALA A 483 30.79 15.70 -5.39
N VAL A 484 31.06 14.53 -4.80
CA VAL A 484 30.72 13.22 -5.39
C VAL A 484 29.80 12.50 -4.41
N THR A 485 28.60 12.15 -4.85
CA THR A 485 27.62 11.47 -4.04
C THR A 485 27.11 10.23 -4.77
N ILE A 486 27.18 9.06 -4.13
CA ILE A 486 26.57 7.83 -4.61
C ILE A 486 25.24 7.66 -3.87
N ALA A 487 24.17 7.42 -4.59
CA ALA A 487 22.84 7.24 -4.02
C ALA A 487 22.13 6.06 -4.66
N THR A 488 21.41 5.27 -3.86
CA THR A 488 20.42 4.33 -4.39
C THR A 488 19.18 5.10 -4.88
N ASN A 489 18.33 4.47 -5.70
CA ASN A 489 17.18 5.09 -6.38
C ASN A 489 16.35 6.02 -5.53
N MET A 490 16.00 5.57 -4.32
CA MET A 490 15.02 6.21 -3.46
C MET A 490 15.66 7.15 -2.46
N ALA A 491 16.96 7.08 -2.27
CA ALA A 491 17.69 7.92 -1.31
C ALA A 491 17.56 9.42 -1.70
N GLY A 492 17.14 10.23 -0.72
CA GLY A 492 16.97 11.67 -0.90
C GLY A 492 15.78 12.08 -1.79
N ARG A 493 14.79 11.22 -2.02
CA ARG A 493 13.55 11.57 -2.70
C ARG A 493 12.80 12.66 -1.91
N GLY A 494 12.18 13.62 -2.62
CA GLY A 494 11.51 14.77 -1.99
C GLY A 494 12.45 15.85 -1.42
N THR A 495 13.79 15.67 -1.51
CA THR A 495 14.76 16.67 -1.08
C THR A 495 15.39 17.37 -2.28
N ASP A 496 15.46 18.70 -2.24
CA ASP A 496 16.06 19.50 -3.29
C ASP A 496 17.58 19.56 -3.17
N ILE A 497 18.26 19.53 -4.33
CA ILE A 497 19.72 19.72 -4.44
C ILE A 497 19.98 21.14 -4.91
N THR A 498 20.55 21.96 -4.06
CA THR A 498 20.92 23.34 -4.38
C THR A 498 22.35 23.39 -4.91
N LEU A 499 22.57 24.05 -6.06
CA LEU A 499 23.88 24.22 -6.62
C LEU A 499 24.70 25.22 -5.80
N GLY A 500 25.96 24.90 -5.57
CA GLY A 500 26.93 25.80 -4.94
C GLY A 500 27.30 26.97 -5.85
N GLU A 501 27.94 28.00 -5.26
CA GLU A 501 28.44 29.17 -6.00
C GLU A 501 29.48 28.75 -7.04
N GLY A 502 29.35 29.24 -8.28
CA GLY A 502 30.25 28.90 -9.40
C GLY A 502 29.98 27.54 -10.06
N VAL A 503 29.07 26.71 -9.53
CA VAL A 503 28.74 25.40 -10.13
C VAL A 503 27.92 25.52 -11.42
N PRO A 504 26.97 26.47 -11.55
CA PRO A 504 26.27 26.68 -12.82
C PRO A 504 27.19 26.94 -14.02
N GLU A 505 28.29 27.68 -13.83
CA GLU A 505 29.28 28.01 -14.89
C GLU A 505 30.09 26.77 -15.32
N LEU A 506 30.22 25.78 -14.44
CA LEU A 506 30.85 24.48 -14.75
C LEU A 506 29.90 23.50 -15.44
N GLY A 507 28.66 23.92 -15.76
CA GLY A 507 27.65 23.09 -16.39
C GLY A 507 26.70 22.37 -15.39
N GLY A 508 26.69 22.80 -14.11
CA GLY A 508 25.78 22.30 -13.07
C GLY A 508 26.04 20.85 -12.65
N LEU A 509 25.05 20.25 -11.97
CA LEU A 509 25.15 18.89 -11.49
C LEU A 509 25.15 17.86 -12.62
N HIS A 510 26.08 16.93 -12.59
CA HIS A 510 26.16 15.79 -13.52
C HIS A 510 25.58 14.54 -12.88
N ILE A 511 24.61 13.91 -13.57
CA ILE A 511 23.98 12.65 -13.14
C ILE A 511 24.61 11.49 -13.88
N ILE A 512 25.08 10.51 -13.17
CA ILE A 512 25.58 9.24 -13.71
C ILE A 512 24.64 8.13 -13.26
N GLY A 513 24.00 7.42 -14.20
CA GLY A 513 23.29 6.17 -13.93
C GLY A 513 24.21 4.98 -14.21
N THR A 514 24.37 4.06 -13.28
CA THR A 514 25.20 2.86 -13.48
C THR A 514 24.44 1.68 -14.07
N GLU A 515 23.11 1.74 -14.06
CA GLU A 515 22.21 0.77 -14.70
C GLU A 515 20.91 1.45 -15.10
N ARG A 516 20.14 0.81 -15.97
CA ARG A 516 18.74 1.15 -16.20
C ARG A 516 17.87 0.44 -15.18
N HIS A 517 16.94 1.20 -14.61
CA HIS A 517 15.99 0.65 -13.66
C HIS A 517 14.90 -0.16 -14.38
N GLU A 518 14.11 -0.89 -13.61
CA GLU A 518 12.96 -1.67 -14.11
C GLU A 518 11.92 -0.79 -14.83
N SER A 519 11.82 0.48 -14.47
CA SER A 519 10.89 1.45 -15.07
C SER A 519 11.62 2.68 -15.57
N ARG A 520 11.24 3.15 -16.79
CA ARG A 520 11.72 4.42 -17.36
C ARG A 520 11.41 5.63 -16.47
N ARG A 521 10.36 5.52 -15.67
CA ARG A 521 9.94 6.52 -14.71
C ARG A 521 11.05 6.78 -13.67
N ILE A 522 11.64 5.73 -13.12
CA ILE A 522 12.72 5.83 -12.12
C ILE A 522 13.97 6.47 -12.75
N ASP A 523 14.32 6.10 -13.99
CA ASP A 523 15.40 6.76 -14.72
C ASP A 523 15.15 8.26 -14.89
N ASN A 524 13.91 8.65 -15.19
CA ASN A 524 13.51 10.04 -15.33
C ASN A 524 13.53 10.80 -14.00
N GLN A 525 13.22 10.15 -12.89
CA GLN A 525 13.37 10.71 -11.53
C GLN A 525 14.84 10.97 -11.20
N LEU A 526 15.73 10.04 -11.54
CA LEU A 526 17.18 10.22 -11.35
C LEU A 526 17.67 11.41 -12.20
N ARG A 527 17.36 11.45 -13.50
CA ARG A 527 17.68 12.58 -14.37
C ARG A 527 17.12 13.92 -13.86
N GLY A 528 15.91 13.88 -13.29
CA GLY A 528 15.21 15.05 -12.74
C GLY A 528 15.85 15.66 -11.49
N ARG A 529 16.90 15.03 -10.93
CA ARG A 529 17.64 15.60 -9.80
C ARG A 529 18.54 16.77 -10.19
N CYS A 530 18.86 16.95 -11.48
CA CYS A 530 19.62 18.10 -12.00
C CYS A 530 18.76 18.96 -12.91
N ALA A 531 19.29 20.14 -13.24
CA ALA A 531 18.69 21.14 -14.15
C ALA A 531 17.30 21.60 -13.70
N ARG A 532 17.17 22.02 -12.45
CA ARG A 532 15.94 22.54 -11.84
C ARG A 532 15.83 24.02 -12.06
N GLN A 533 14.60 24.54 -12.23
CA GLN A 533 14.32 25.98 -12.38
C GLN A 533 15.19 26.72 -13.42
N GLY A 534 15.56 26.01 -14.51
CA GLY A 534 16.40 26.57 -15.58
C GLY A 534 17.91 26.53 -15.30
N ASP A 535 18.36 25.84 -14.26
CA ASP A 535 19.78 25.59 -14.01
C ASP A 535 20.36 24.65 -15.08
N PRO A 536 21.66 24.77 -15.39
CA PRO A 536 22.36 23.80 -16.23
C PRO A 536 22.51 22.46 -15.52
N GLY A 537 22.67 21.40 -16.29
CA GLY A 537 22.88 20.04 -15.77
C GLY A 537 23.00 19.05 -16.91
N SER A 538 23.49 17.87 -16.61
CA SER A 538 23.52 16.80 -17.61
C SER A 538 23.33 15.42 -17.00
N SER A 539 22.96 14.45 -17.83
CA SER A 539 22.85 13.05 -17.43
C SER A 539 23.50 12.12 -18.44
N LYS A 540 24.09 11.02 -17.94
CA LYS A 540 24.68 9.95 -18.75
C LYS A 540 24.51 8.61 -18.06
N PHE A 541 24.16 7.58 -18.82
CA PHE A 541 24.04 6.22 -18.29
C PHE A 541 25.16 5.34 -18.83
N PHE A 542 25.80 4.59 -17.91
CA PHE A 542 26.80 3.57 -18.19
C PHE A 542 26.16 2.21 -17.94
N LEU A 543 26.07 1.38 -18.96
CA LEU A 543 25.30 0.14 -18.95
C LEU A 543 26.21 -1.05 -19.32
N SER A 544 25.82 -2.25 -18.92
CA SER A 544 26.45 -3.50 -19.32
C SER A 544 25.43 -4.51 -19.83
N LEU A 545 25.86 -5.40 -20.69
CA LEU A 545 25.06 -6.55 -21.11
C LEU A 545 24.85 -7.58 -19.98
N GLU A 546 25.69 -7.52 -18.94
CA GLU A 546 25.60 -8.34 -17.74
C GLU A 546 24.65 -7.74 -16.68
N ASP A 547 24.11 -6.53 -16.90
CA ASP A 547 23.13 -5.94 -16.00
C ASP A 547 21.83 -6.77 -15.98
N ASP A 548 21.18 -6.87 -14.80
CA ASP A 548 20.04 -7.76 -14.60
C ASP A 548 18.89 -7.52 -15.59
N LEU A 549 18.61 -6.28 -15.94
CA LEU A 549 17.61 -5.95 -16.93
C LEU A 549 17.91 -6.59 -18.29
N MET A 550 19.19 -6.60 -18.69
CA MET A 550 19.63 -7.17 -19.96
C MET A 550 19.72 -8.69 -19.90
N ARG A 551 20.20 -9.24 -18.79
CA ARG A 551 20.30 -10.68 -18.55
C ARG A 551 18.93 -11.36 -18.54
N LEU A 552 17.94 -10.75 -17.86
CA LEU A 552 16.61 -11.37 -17.70
C LEU A 552 15.64 -11.08 -18.84
N PHE A 553 15.69 -9.89 -19.44
CA PHE A 553 14.68 -9.41 -20.40
C PHE A 553 15.27 -8.98 -21.75
N GLY A 554 16.60 -8.92 -21.87
CA GLY A 554 17.29 -8.68 -23.14
C GLY A 554 17.07 -9.83 -24.13
N SER A 555 17.27 -9.59 -25.42
CA SER A 555 17.23 -10.67 -26.42
C SER A 555 18.57 -11.38 -26.46
N ASP A 556 18.57 -12.71 -26.44
CA ASP A 556 19.76 -13.58 -26.57
C ASP A 556 20.58 -13.28 -27.85
N ASN A 557 19.96 -12.59 -28.81
CA ASN A 557 20.60 -12.18 -30.07
C ASN A 557 21.66 -11.10 -29.89
N ILE A 558 21.65 -10.30 -28.78
CA ILE A 558 22.60 -9.19 -28.63
C ILE A 558 24.00 -9.71 -28.32
N ALA A 559 24.12 -10.68 -27.42
CA ALA A 559 25.42 -11.30 -27.12
C ALA A 559 26.03 -11.95 -28.38
N GLY A 560 25.21 -12.64 -29.17
CA GLY A 560 25.64 -13.25 -30.44
C GLY A 560 26.00 -12.25 -31.56
N ILE A 561 25.44 -11.04 -31.54
CA ILE A 561 25.82 -9.95 -32.46
C ILE A 561 27.18 -9.37 -32.05
N MET A 562 27.42 -9.26 -30.76
CA MET A 562 28.67 -8.69 -30.20
C MET A 562 29.88 -9.59 -30.46
N ASP A 563 29.72 -10.90 -30.26
CA ASP A 563 30.78 -11.88 -30.56
C ASP A 563 31.15 -11.88 -32.05
N LYS A 564 30.18 -11.58 -32.93
CA LYS A 564 30.40 -11.44 -34.38
C LYS A 564 31.08 -10.13 -34.78
N LEU A 565 30.97 -9.08 -33.99
CA LEU A 565 31.59 -7.77 -34.24
C LEU A 565 33.04 -7.70 -33.79
N GLY A 566 33.55 -8.68 -33.03
CA GLY A 566 34.98 -8.78 -32.65
C GLY A 566 35.48 -7.61 -31.76
N MET A 567 34.59 -6.97 -30.99
CA MET A 567 34.90 -5.82 -30.16
C MET A 567 35.67 -6.21 -28.89
N GLU A 568 36.60 -5.41 -28.44
CA GLU A 568 37.30 -5.58 -27.18
C GLU A 568 36.38 -5.27 -25.98
N ASP A 569 36.63 -5.88 -24.83
CA ASP A 569 35.75 -5.79 -23.66
C ASP A 569 35.64 -4.36 -23.09
N ASP A 570 36.63 -3.51 -23.28
CA ASP A 570 36.71 -2.14 -22.76
C ASP A 570 36.21 -1.09 -23.80
N GLU A 571 35.80 -1.50 -25.01
CA GLU A 571 35.27 -0.58 -26.02
C GLU A 571 33.79 -0.25 -25.80
N PRO A 572 33.42 1.06 -25.78
CA PRO A 572 32.03 1.47 -25.64
C PRO A 572 31.23 1.19 -26.93
N ILE A 573 30.01 0.72 -26.75
CA ILE A 573 29.09 0.44 -27.83
C ILE A 573 28.09 1.59 -27.92
N GLU A 574 28.16 2.37 -28.97
CA GLU A 574 27.18 3.39 -29.29
C GLU A 574 26.39 2.97 -30.54
N HIS A 575 25.42 2.06 -30.35
CA HIS A 575 24.59 1.59 -31.44
C HIS A 575 23.10 1.71 -31.14
N SER A 576 22.38 2.42 -32.00
CA SER A 576 20.93 2.69 -31.81
C SER A 576 20.05 1.44 -31.65
N LEU A 577 20.46 0.29 -32.18
CA LEU A 577 19.76 -0.97 -32.03
C LEU A 577 19.85 -1.50 -30.60
N VAL A 578 21.00 -1.32 -29.93
CA VAL A 578 21.20 -1.77 -28.53
C VAL A 578 20.38 -0.88 -27.59
N THR A 579 20.40 0.44 -27.76
CA THR A 579 19.53 1.37 -27.01
C THR A 579 18.05 1.00 -27.15
N LYS A 580 17.58 0.70 -28.37
CA LYS A 580 16.20 0.24 -28.58
C LYS A 580 15.89 -1.10 -27.90
N SER A 581 16.88 -2.00 -27.83
CA SER A 581 16.70 -3.28 -27.15
C SER A 581 16.53 -3.09 -25.65
N ILE A 582 17.31 -2.21 -25.02
CA ILE A 582 17.19 -1.84 -23.61
C ILE A 582 15.81 -1.21 -23.33
N GLU A 583 15.37 -0.25 -24.15
CA GLU A 583 14.03 0.33 -24.03
C GLU A 583 12.91 -0.70 -24.16
N ASN A 584 13.08 -1.70 -25.05
CA ASN A 584 12.11 -2.77 -25.19
C ASN A 584 12.14 -3.74 -24.00
N ALA A 585 13.32 -4.00 -23.41
CA ALA A 585 13.43 -4.76 -22.17
C ALA A 585 12.70 -4.06 -21.02
N GLN A 586 12.93 -2.76 -20.81
CA GLN A 586 12.19 -1.96 -19.80
C GLN A 586 10.67 -2.02 -20.02
N LYS A 587 10.19 -1.83 -21.26
CA LYS A 587 8.75 -1.94 -21.58
C LYS A 587 8.16 -3.31 -21.27
N LYS A 588 8.92 -4.39 -21.46
CA LYS A 588 8.48 -5.75 -21.08
C LYS A 588 8.35 -5.89 -19.56
N VAL A 589 9.32 -5.35 -18.80
CA VAL A 589 9.28 -5.37 -17.34
C VAL A 589 8.11 -4.51 -16.83
N GLU A 590 7.95 -3.28 -17.34
CA GLU A 590 6.82 -2.40 -17.02
C GLU A 590 5.47 -3.11 -17.27
N ALA A 591 5.30 -3.73 -18.45
CA ALA A 591 4.08 -4.46 -18.79
C ALA A 591 3.83 -5.67 -17.87
N ARG A 592 4.89 -6.41 -17.51
CA ARG A 592 4.80 -7.52 -16.56
C ARG A 592 4.39 -7.04 -15.17
N ASN A 593 5.06 -6.01 -14.65
CA ASN A 593 4.76 -5.45 -13.34
C ASN A 593 3.33 -4.90 -13.29
N PHE A 594 2.87 -4.24 -14.36
CA PHE A 594 1.47 -3.83 -14.50
C PHE A 594 0.51 -5.03 -14.47
N SER A 595 0.83 -6.12 -15.18
CA SER A 595 0.01 -7.33 -15.18
C SER A 595 -0.09 -7.93 -13.77
N ILE A 596 1.03 -7.99 -13.03
CA ILE A 596 1.05 -8.50 -11.65
C ILE A 596 0.14 -7.64 -10.75
N ARG A 597 0.31 -6.30 -10.78
CA ARG A 597 -0.54 -5.40 -9.97
C ARG A 597 -2.01 -5.49 -10.35
N LYS A 598 -2.31 -5.64 -11.64
CA LYS A 598 -3.68 -5.84 -12.13
C LYS A 598 -4.29 -7.13 -11.59
N HIS A 599 -3.55 -8.24 -11.63
CA HIS A 599 -4.01 -9.52 -11.07
C HIS A 599 -4.25 -9.42 -9.57
N VAL A 600 -3.32 -8.83 -8.81
CA VAL A 600 -3.52 -8.61 -7.37
C VAL A 600 -4.81 -7.83 -7.12
N LEU A 601 -5.05 -6.76 -7.89
CA LEU A 601 -6.27 -5.96 -7.75
C LEU A 601 -7.54 -6.76 -8.12
N GLU A 602 -7.51 -7.55 -9.20
CA GLU A 602 -8.68 -8.32 -9.65
C GLU A 602 -9.14 -9.35 -8.61
N TYR A 603 -8.20 -9.94 -7.85
CA TYR A 603 -8.50 -10.81 -6.71
C TYR A 603 -8.94 -10.01 -5.48
N ASP A 604 -8.25 -8.92 -5.15
CA ASP A 604 -8.59 -8.09 -3.99
C ASP A 604 -9.91 -7.30 -4.19
N ASP A 605 -10.34 -7.03 -5.42
CA ASP A 605 -11.65 -6.41 -5.69
C ASP A 605 -12.81 -7.31 -5.19
N VAL A 606 -12.66 -8.64 -5.23
CA VAL A 606 -13.64 -9.58 -4.65
C VAL A 606 -13.66 -9.45 -3.15
N MET A 607 -12.48 -9.50 -2.52
CA MET A 607 -12.34 -9.30 -1.08
C MET A 607 -12.83 -7.92 -0.64
N ASN A 608 -12.62 -6.89 -1.47
CA ASN A 608 -13.06 -5.54 -1.14
C ASN A 608 -14.58 -5.41 -1.11
N GLN A 609 -15.30 -6.05 -2.03
CA GLN A 609 -16.77 -6.08 -2.01
C GLN A 609 -17.29 -6.74 -0.73
N GLN A 610 -16.71 -7.85 -0.31
CA GLN A 610 -17.06 -8.55 0.93
C GLN A 610 -16.70 -7.69 2.16
N ARG A 611 -15.52 -7.05 2.17
CA ARG A 611 -15.06 -6.13 3.22
C ARG A 611 -16.02 -4.95 3.38
N GLU A 612 -16.47 -4.34 2.30
CA GLU A 612 -17.44 -3.23 2.34
C GLU A 612 -18.76 -3.65 3.00
N VAL A 613 -19.25 -4.86 2.73
CA VAL A 613 -20.45 -5.40 3.38
C VAL A 613 -20.22 -5.57 4.88
N ILE A 614 -19.16 -6.28 5.27
CA ILE A 614 -18.86 -6.56 6.69
C ILE A 614 -18.58 -5.27 7.47
N TYR A 615 -17.75 -4.37 6.95
CA TYR A 615 -17.43 -3.12 7.63
C TYR A 615 -18.64 -2.17 7.72
N SER A 616 -19.51 -2.19 6.69
CA SER A 616 -20.78 -1.44 6.76
C SER A 616 -21.73 -1.99 7.82
N GLN A 617 -21.82 -3.32 7.95
CA GLN A 617 -22.60 -3.96 9.02
C GLN A 617 -22.01 -3.63 10.39
N ARG A 618 -20.69 -3.77 10.53
CA ARG A 618 -19.97 -3.47 11.76
C ARG A 618 -20.15 -2.01 12.19
N HIS A 619 -20.07 -1.08 11.24
CA HIS A 619 -20.33 0.34 11.47
C HIS A 619 -21.77 0.60 11.94
N LYS A 620 -22.77 -0.11 11.38
CA LYS A 620 -24.16 -0.03 11.85
C LYS A 620 -24.28 -0.51 13.28
N ILE A 621 -23.66 -1.63 13.64
CA ILE A 621 -23.67 -2.17 15.00
C ILE A 621 -23.07 -1.15 15.99
N LEU A 622 -21.92 -0.55 15.67
CA LEU A 622 -21.26 0.44 16.52
C LEU A 622 -22.09 1.71 16.77
N HIS A 623 -22.91 2.13 15.79
CA HIS A 623 -23.67 3.39 15.85
C HIS A 623 -25.15 3.20 16.24
N GLN A 624 -25.65 1.96 16.39
CA GLN A 624 -27.02 1.68 16.76
C GLN A 624 -27.11 1.40 18.25
N GLU A 625 -27.87 2.23 18.96
CA GLU A 625 -28.14 2.04 20.39
C GLU A 625 -29.07 0.82 20.69
N ASN A 626 -29.77 0.31 19.68
CA ASN A 626 -30.73 -0.79 19.84
C ASN A 626 -30.72 -1.74 18.63
N LEU A 627 -30.21 -2.95 18.85
CA LEU A 627 -30.12 -4.03 17.85
C LEU A 627 -31.26 -5.08 18.00
N LYS A 628 -32.18 -4.87 18.88
CA LYS A 628 -33.27 -5.84 19.20
C LYS A 628 -34.02 -6.31 17.97
N ASP A 629 -34.38 -5.39 17.08
CA ASP A 629 -35.15 -5.73 15.86
C ASP A 629 -34.27 -6.55 14.89
N THR A 630 -32.98 -6.21 14.75
CA THR A 630 -32.06 -6.97 13.90
C THR A 630 -31.83 -8.38 14.43
N ILE A 631 -31.70 -8.53 15.76
CA ILE A 631 -31.54 -9.85 16.39
C ILE A 631 -32.82 -10.65 16.22
N LYS A 632 -33.97 -10.01 16.36
CA LYS A 632 -35.28 -10.68 16.15
C LYS A 632 -35.40 -11.20 14.71
N GLU A 633 -34.99 -10.43 13.70
CA GLU A 633 -34.96 -10.90 12.31
C GLU A 633 -34.05 -12.14 12.16
N MET A 634 -32.88 -12.15 12.82
CA MET A 634 -31.97 -13.31 12.78
C MET A 634 -32.58 -14.53 13.47
N VAL A 635 -33.32 -14.35 14.54
CA VAL A 635 -34.06 -15.43 15.23
C VAL A 635 -35.17 -15.98 14.34
N ASP A 636 -35.94 -15.10 13.69
CA ASP A 636 -37.03 -15.48 12.77
C ASP A 636 -36.46 -16.33 11.61
N GLU A 637 -35.36 -15.88 11.01
CA GLU A 637 -34.66 -16.64 9.95
C GLU A 637 -34.11 -17.99 10.45
N THR A 638 -33.60 -18.06 11.70
CA THR A 638 -33.09 -19.30 12.30
C THR A 638 -34.23 -20.29 12.55
N VAL A 639 -35.41 -19.83 12.99
CA VAL A 639 -36.61 -20.65 13.14
C VAL A 639 -37.09 -21.15 11.78
N GLU A 640 -37.16 -20.30 10.76
CA GLU A 640 -37.56 -20.72 9.41
C GLU A 640 -36.61 -21.77 8.83
N ARG A 641 -35.31 -21.60 9.06
CA ARG A 641 -34.29 -22.57 8.68
C ARG A 641 -34.47 -23.90 9.41
N THR A 642 -34.72 -23.87 10.72
CA THR A 642 -35.05 -25.07 11.51
C THR A 642 -36.21 -25.81 10.85
N MET A 643 -37.27 -25.10 10.48
CA MET A 643 -38.45 -25.66 9.80
C MET A 643 -38.10 -26.25 8.43
N THR A 644 -37.26 -25.58 7.67
CA THR A 644 -36.84 -26.02 6.32
C THR A 644 -35.97 -27.27 6.37
N MET A 645 -35.09 -27.39 7.36
CA MET A 645 -34.21 -28.55 7.52
C MET A 645 -34.91 -29.79 8.07
N TYR A 646 -35.82 -29.62 9.07
CA TYR A 646 -36.36 -30.75 9.81
C TYR A 646 -37.85 -30.99 9.59
N ALA A 647 -38.58 -30.02 9.05
CA ALA A 647 -40.00 -30.12 8.69
C ALA A 647 -40.28 -29.50 7.30
N PRO A 648 -39.59 -30.00 6.22
CA PRO A 648 -39.75 -29.44 4.88
C PRO A 648 -41.21 -29.65 4.37
N PRO A 649 -41.75 -28.74 3.54
CA PRO A 649 -43.14 -28.80 3.10
C PRO A 649 -43.45 -29.97 2.16
N GLU A 650 -42.45 -30.56 1.54
CA GLU A 650 -42.53 -31.69 0.61
C GLU A 650 -42.65 -33.05 1.33
N VAL A 651 -42.38 -33.07 2.65
CA VAL A 651 -42.37 -34.28 3.48
C VAL A 651 -43.61 -34.31 4.38
N TYR A 652 -44.24 -35.51 4.51
CA TYR A 652 -45.35 -35.69 5.43
C TYR A 652 -44.95 -35.48 6.90
N SER A 653 -45.84 -34.95 7.71
CA SER A 653 -45.55 -34.64 9.13
C SER A 653 -45.12 -35.84 9.95
N GLU A 654 -45.56 -37.05 9.57
CA GLU A 654 -45.17 -38.32 10.19
C GLU A 654 -43.69 -38.71 9.97
N ASP A 655 -43.08 -38.14 8.90
CA ASP A 655 -41.69 -38.42 8.50
C ASP A 655 -40.72 -37.29 8.92
N TRP A 656 -41.20 -36.29 9.68
CA TRP A 656 -40.33 -35.20 10.15
C TRP A 656 -39.41 -35.71 11.27
N ASP A 657 -38.12 -35.28 11.26
CA ASP A 657 -37.18 -35.59 12.32
C ASP A 657 -37.33 -34.60 13.49
N LEU A 658 -38.42 -34.77 14.24
CA LEU A 658 -38.76 -33.92 15.38
C LEU A 658 -37.71 -33.98 16.50
N GLN A 659 -37.00 -35.11 16.67
CA GLN A 659 -35.98 -35.21 17.69
C GLN A 659 -34.72 -34.36 17.29
N ALA A 660 -34.32 -34.38 16.04
CA ALA A 660 -33.23 -33.53 15.54
C ALA A 660 -33.65 -32.06 15.57
N LEU A 661 -34.91 -31.75 15.23
CA LEU A 661 -35.46 -30.39 15.36
C LEU A 661 -35.40 -29.88 16.82
N ILE A 662 -35.79 -30.68 17.80
CA ILE A 662 -35.71 -30.31 19.21
C ILE A 662 -34.26 -30.05 19.61
N ASN A 663 -33.36 -30.95 19.27
CA ASN A 663 -31.96 -30.80 19.59
C ASN A 663 -31.37 -29.50 19.01
N TYR A 664 -31.70 -29.20 17.76
CA TYR A 664 -31.25 -27.96 17.09
C TYR A 664 -31.87 -26.73 17.76
N ALA A 665 -33.19 -26.71 17.98
CA ALA A 665 -33.86 -25.60 18.64
C ALA A 665 -33.32 -25.35 20.06
N GLU A 666 -33.06 -26.42 20.83
CA GLU A 666 -32.47 -26.32 22.14
C GLU A 666 -30.99 -25.86 22.12
N ASP A 667 -30.27 -26.12 21.07
CA ASP A 667 -28.89 -25.62 20.96
C ASP A 667 -28.84 -24.13 20.60
N PHE A 668 -29.83 -23.58 19.90
CA PHE A 668 -29.83 -22.20 19.45
C PHE A 668 -30.70 -21.26 20.30
N TYR A 669 -32.03 -21.48 20.40
CA TYR A 669 -32.96 -20.50 20.94
C TYR A 669 -33.96 -21.02 21.95
N ALA A 670 -34.23 -22.34 22.05
CA ALA A 670 -35.21 -22.88 22.97
C ALA A 670 -34.60 -23.27 24.33
N PRO A 671 -35.35 -23.13 25.44
CA PRO A 671 -34.94 -23.67 26.71
C PRO A 671 -34.87 -25.20 26.68
N ARG A 672 -33.86 -25.76 27.31
CA ARG A 672 -33.70 -27.25 27.39
C ARG A 672 -34.86 -27.92 28.11
N GLY A 673 -35.41 -28.96 27.49
CA GLY A 673 -36.49 -29.79 28.06
C GLY A 673 -37.88 -29.18 27.98
N LEU A 674 -38.03 -28.05 27.29
CA LEU A 674 -39.36 -27.43 27.03
C LEU A 674 -40.06 -28.11 25.87
N LEU A 675 -39.33 -28.49 24.83
CA LEU A 675 -39.91 -29.10 23.63
C LEU A 675 -39.98 -30.63 23.81
N THR A 676 -41.12 -31.22 23.42
CA THR A 676 -41.30 -32.69 23.46
C THR A 676 -41.90 -33.19 22.14
N VAL A 677 -41.42 -34.37 21.70
CA VAL A 677 -41.93 -34.98 20.45
C VAL A 677 -43.43 -35.19 20.49
N ASP A 678 -43.95 -35.67 21.66
CA ASP A 678 -45.39 -35.96 21.87
C ASP A 678 -46.29 -34.76 21.66
N TYR A 679 -45.78 -33.54 21.92
CA TYR A 679 -46.52 -32.30 21.67
C TYR A 679 -46.41 -31.86 20.22
N LEU A 680 -45.18 -31.83 19.70
CA LEU A 680 -44.87 -31.28 18.36
C LEU A 680 -45.49 -32.12 17.22
N GLN A 681 -45.57 -33.43 17.36
CA GLN A 681 -46.17 -34.33 16.35
C GLN A 681 -47.62 -34.06 16.04
N ASN A 682 -48.36 -33.34 16.92
CA ASN A 682 -49.77 -33.04 16.75
C ASN A 682 -50.03 -31.67 16.06
N LEU A 683 -48.97 -30.93 15.75
CA LEU A 683 -49.04 -29.59 15.14
C LEU A 683 -48.90 -29.67 13.60
N SER A 684 -49.67 -28.82 12.92
CA SER A 684 -49.39 -28.56 11.51
C SER A 684 -48.07 -27.82 11.35
N ARG A 685 -47.52 -27.73 10.11
CA ARG A 685 -46.28 -27.04 9.85
C ARG A 685 -46.34 -25.57 10.27
N GLU A 686 -47.45 -24.91 9.97
CA GLU A 686 -47.71 -23.51 10.34
C GLU A 686 -47.80 -23.33 11.86
N GLU A 687 -48.53 -24.19 12.54
CA GLU A 687 -48.67 -24.15 14.01
C GLU A 687 -47.32 -24.46 14.69
N LEU A 688 -46.52 -25.37 14.13
CA LEU A 688 -45.16 -25.67 14.61
C LEU A 688 -44.25 -24.46 14.49
N ALA A 689 -44.24 -23.77 13.33
CA ALA A 689 -43.46 -22.56 13.11
C ALA A 689 -43.87 -21.45 14.10
N GLU A 690 -45.16 -21.16 14.23
CA GLU A 690 -45.68 -20.17 15.18
C GLU A 690 -45.32 -20.52 16.65
N TYR A 691 -45.36 -21.80 17.00
CA TYR A 691 -45.01 -22.25 18.34
C TYR A 691 -43.52 -22.08 18.61
N LEU A 692 -42.63 -22.47 17.68
CA LEU A 692 -41.17 -22.28 17.82
C LEU A 692 -40.81 -20.80 17.89
N GLN A 693 -41.45 -19.98 17.08
CA GLN A 693 -41.27 -18.54 17.13
C GLN A 693 -41.64 -17.95 18.49
N LYS A 694 -42.77 -18.35 19.00
CA LYS A 694 -43.22 -17.93 20.32
C LYS A 694 -42.26 -18.39 21.44
N VAL A 695 -41.77 -19.60 21.37
CA VAL A 695 -40.79 -20.13 22.35
C VAL A 695 -39.50 -19.30 22.32
N ALA A 696 -39.04 -18.91 21.12
CA ALA A 696 -37.88 -18.04 20.97
C ALA A 696 -38.14 -16.65 21.56
N ASP A 697 -39.24 -15.99 21.19
CA ASP A 697 -39.64 -14.67 21.70
C ASP A 697 -39.77 -14.67 23.24
N ASP A 698 -40.46 -15.66 23.82
CA ASP A 698 -40.66 -15.79 25.28
C ASP A 698 -39.31 -15.97 26.01
N ASN A 699 -38.44 -16.84 25.52
CA ASN A 699 -37.11 -17.05 26.09
C ASN A 699 -36.22 -15.77 25.98
N TYR A 700 -36.31 -15.05 24.87
CA TYR A 700 -35.58 -13.77 24.73
C TYR A 700 -36.09 -12.75 25.79
N GLN A 701 -37.40 -12.63 25.96
CA GLN A 701 -37.96 -11.70 26.92
C GLN A 701 -37.62 -12.08 28.37
N GLU A 702 -37.64 -13.37 28.72
CA GLU A 702 -37.22 -13.86 30.04
C GLU A 702 -35.75 -13.49 30.33
N ARG A 703 -34.88 -13.59 29.34
CA ARG A 703 -33.46 -13.18 29.47
C ARG A 703 -33.30 -11.66 29.63
N GLU A 704 -34.02 -10.88 28.81
CA GLU A 704 -33.99 -9.41 28.92
C GLU A 704 -34.47 -8.96 30.30
N ASP A 705 -35.53 -9.58 30.84
CA ASP A 705 -36.05 -9.30 32.18
C ASP A 705 -35.06 -9.71 33.31
N ALA A 706 -34.32 -10.78 33.09
CA ALA A 706 -33.34 -11.30 34.08
C ALA A 706 -32.04 -10.47 34.10
N ILE A 707 -31.57 -10.02 32.96
CA ILE A 707 -30.29 -9.26 32.80
C ILE A 707 -30.53 -7.76 33.01
N GLY A 708 -31.70 -7.27 32.58
CA GLY A 708 -32.05 -5.87 32.49
C GLY A 708 -31.80 -5.30 31.08
N PRO A 709 -32.65 -4.38 30.62
CA PRO A 709 -32.66 -3.94 29.21
C PRO A 709 -31.37 -3.21 28.79
N GLU A 710 -30.75 -2.46 29.66
CA GLU A 710 -29.49 -1.74 29.33
C GLU A 710 -28.32 -2.71 29.10
N LEU A 711 -28.10 -3.62 30.04
CA LEU A 711 -27.06 -4.65 29.91
C LEU A 711 -27.31 -5.62 28.74
N MET A 712 -28.60 -5.86 28.42
CA MET A 712 -28.96 -6.69 27.27
C MET A 712 -28.54 -6.01 25.94
N ARG A 713 -28.71 -4.69 25.80
CA ARG A 713 -28.22 -3.94 24.62
C ARG A 713 -26.70 -3.97 24.50
N GLU A 714 -25.98 -3.84 25.62
CA GLU A 714 -24.52 -3.98 25.64
C GLU A 714 -24.07 -5.38 25.24
N LEU A 715 -24.75 -6.42 25.74
CA LEU A 715 -24.48 -7.81 25.39
C LEU A 715 -24.71 -8.05 23.89
N GLU A 716 -25.81 -7.56 23.34
CA GLU A 716 -26.13 -7.68 21.91
C GLU A 716 -25.07 -7.07 21.04
N ASN A 717 -24.64 -5.82 21.33
CA ASN A 717 -23.57 -5.15 20.63
C ASN A 717 -22.25 -5.93 20.68
N LEU A 718 -21.86 -6.37 21.89
CA LEU A 718 -20.62 -7.10 22.09
C LEU A 718 -20.62 -8.45 21.37
N VAL A 719 -21.72 -9.22 21.48
CA VAL A 719 -21.85 -10.52 20.81
C VAL A 719 -21.81 -10.35 19.31
N MET A 720 -22.57 -9.43 18.75
CA MET A 720 -22.59 -9.20 17.31
C MET A 720 -21.22 -8.79 16.78
N LEU A 721 -20.54 -7.84 17.42
CA LEU A 721 -19.19 -7.42 16.99
C LEU A 721 -18.22 -8.59 17.06
N LYS A 722 -18.19 -9.34 18.18
CA LYS A 722 -17.22 -10.42 18.37
C LYS A 722 -17.44 -11.59 17.40
N VAL A 723 -18.70 -11.94 17.13
CA VAL A 723 -19.04 -13.00 16.18
C VAL A 723 -18.67 -12.59 14.76
N VAL A 724 -19.02 -11.38 14.35
CA VAL A 724 -18.66 -10.85 13.03
C VAL A 724 -17.14 -10.81 12.86
N ASP A 725 -16.40 -10.33 13.85
CA ASP A 725 -14.94 -10.22 13.78
C ASP A 725 -14.27 -11.61 13.69
N ASN A 726 -14.70 -12.57 14.47
CA ASN A 726 -14.13 -13.93 14.44
C ASN A 726 -14.36 -14.61 13.08
N HIS A 727 -15.59 -14.62 12.60
CA HIS A 727 -15.91 -15.23 11.30
C HIS A 727 -15.22 -14.51 10.14
N TRP A 728 -15.08 -13.18 10.23
CA TRP A 728 -14.35 -12.41 9.22
C TRP A 728 -12.86 -12.76 9.19
N MET A 729 -12.21 -12.90 10.35
CA MET A 729 -10.80 -13.31 10.41
C MET A 729 -10.58 -14.72 9.85
N GLU A 730 -11.45 -15.66 10.19
CA GLU A 730 -11.41 -17.02 9.63
C GLU A 730 -11.63 -17.02 8.11
N HIS A 731 -12.54 -16.16 7.64
CA HIS A 731 -12.81 -16.01 6.21
C HIS A 731 -11.62 -15.42 5.45
N LEU A 732 -10.90 -14.45 6.02
CA LEU A 732 -9.67 -13.91 5.42
C LEU A 732 -8.64 -15.01 5.18
N ASP A 733 -8.39 -15.86 6.17
CA ASP A 733 -7.46 -16.99 6.04
C ASP A 733 -7.94 -18.01 4.99
N ALA A 734 -9.24 -18.33 4.98
CA ALA A 734 -9.81 -19.25 4.00
C ALA A 734 -9.75 -18.70 2.55
N MET A 735 -9.93 -17.40 2.38
CA MET A 735 -9.80 -16.73 1.09
C MET A 735 -8.34 -16.65 0.60
N ASP A 736 -7.38 -16.50 1.49
CA ASP A 736 -5.96 -16.58 1.14
C ASP A 736 -5.60 -17.98 0.65
N MET A 737 -6.07 -19.05 1.34
CA MET A 737 -5.89 -20.44 0.89
C MET A 737 -6.57 -20.70 -0.47
N LEU A 738 -7.77 -20.16 -0.69
CA LEU A 738 -8.46 -20.28 -1.99
C LEU A 738 -7.65 -19.62 -3.10
N ARG A 739 -7.10 -18.43 -2.86
CA ARG A 739 -6.29 -17.68 -3.85
C ARG A 739 -5.04 -18.46 -4.27
N GLU A 740 -4.40 -19.17 -3.34
CA GLU A 740 -3.24 -20.01 -3.64
C GLU A 740 -3.62 -21.23 -4.47
N GLY A 741 -4.72 -21.90 -4.11
CA GLY A 741 -5.17 -23.14 -4.75
C GLY A 741 -5.81 -22.94 -6.12
N VAL A 742 -6.48 -21.81 -6.36
CA VAL A 742 -7.29 -21.59 -7.57
C VAL A 742 -6.47 -21.59 -8.87
N GLY A 743 -5.19 -21.23 -8.81
CA GLY A 743 -4.28 -21.25 -9.95
C GLY A 743 -4.17 -22.63 -10.63
N LEU A 744 -4.35 -23.72 -9.88
CA LEU A 744 -4.34 -25.09 -10.39
C LEU A 744 -5.56 -25.40 -11.28
N ARG A 745 -6.66 -24.65 -11.16
CA ARG A 745 -7.86 -24.81 -12.00
C ARG A 745 -7.59 -24.52 -13.47
N ALA A 746 -6.55 -23.73 -13.78
CA ALA A 746 -6.11 -23.46 -15.16
C ALA A 746 -5.74 -24.74 -15.93
N TYR A 747 -5.21 -25.77 -15.25
CA TYR A 747 -4.93 -27.09 -15.89
C TYR A 747 -6.22 -27.79 -16.37
N GLY A 748 -7.37 -27.50 -15.72
CA GLY A 748 -8.69 -27.95 -16.12
C GLY A 748 -9.38 -27.08 -17.18
N GLN A 749 -8.65 -26.16 -17.83
CA GLN A 749 -9.16 -25.20 -18.83
C GLN A 749 -10.24 -24.24 -18.26
N LYS A 750 -10.27 -24.03 -16.98
CA LYS A 750 -11.12 -23.05 -16.30
C LYS A 750 -10.34 -21.75 -16.07
N ASP A 751 -11.03 -20.61 -16.14
CA ASP A 751 -10.43 -19.33 -15.80
C ASP A 751 -10.31 -19.21 -14.26
N PRO A 752 -9.10 -19.14 -13.71
CA PRO A 752 -8.91 -19.10 -12.25
C PRO A 752 -9.63 -17.93 -11.56
N LEU A 753 -9.71 -16.76 -12.19
CA LEU A 753 -10.39 -15.61 -11.61
C LEU A 753 -11.91 -15.81 -11.54
N VAL A 754 -12.48 -16.48 -12.53
CA VAL A 754 -13.92 -16.78 -12.55
C VAL A 754 -14.25 -17.81 -11.48
N GLU A 755 -13.46 -18.89 -11.38
CA GLU A 755 -13.63 -19.91 -10.32
C GLU A 755 -13.47 -19.29 -8.93
N TYR A 756 -12.45 -18.44 -8.75
CA TYR A 756 -12.25 -17.69 -7.49
C TYR A 756 -13.48 -16.89 -7.09
N LYS A 757 -14.10 -16.17 -8.05
CA LYS A 757 -15.31 -15.36 -7.75
C LYS A 757 -16.48 -16.23 -7.31
N PHE A 758 -16.69 -17.39 -7.92
CA PHE A 758 -17.78 -18.29 -7.55
C PHE A 758 -17.53 -18.92 -6.17
N GLU A 759 -16.36 -19.53 -5.96
CA GLU A 759 -16.03 -20.15 -4.67
C GLU A 759 -16.01 -19.10 -3.53
N ALA A 760 -15.48 -17.90 -3.78
CA ALA A 760 -15.49 -16.80 -2.83
C ALA A 760 -16.90 -16.33 -2.45
N TYR A 761 -17.84 -16.33 -3.41
CA TYR A 761 -19.24 -15.98 -3.15
C TYR A 761 -19.90 -17.04 -2.25
N ASP A 762 -19.76 -18.32 -2.59
CA ASP A 762 -20.32 -19.43 -1.82
C ASP A 762 -19.76 -19.45 -0.38
N MET A 763 -18.46 -19.22 -0.22
CA MET A 763 -17.80 -19.12 1.10
C MET A 763 -18.32 -17.94 1.91
N PHE A 764 -18.55 -16.79 1.27
CA PHE A 764 -19.04 -15.59 1.92
C PHE A 764 -20.51 -15.76 2.37
N GLU A 765 -21.36 -16.37 1.54
CA GLU A 765 -22.74 -16.71 1.93
C GLU A 765 -22.76 -17.65 3.13
N ALA A 766 -21.93 -18.71 3.11
CA ALA A 766 -21.83 -19.64 4.23
C ALA A 766 -21.38 -18.94 5.52
N MET A 767 -20.41 -18.03 5.43
CA MET A 767 -19.95 -17.23 6.57
C MET A 767 -21.10 -16.33 7.11
N MET A 768 -21.85 -15.66 6.25
CA MET A 768 -22.95 -14.80 6.66
C MET A 768 -24.06 -15.58 7.39
N GLU A 769 -24.36 -16.80 6.93
CA GLU A 769 -25.31 -17.69 7.61
C GLU A 769 -24.75 -18.16 8.97
N ALA A 770 -23.47 -18.53 9.05
CA ALA A 770 -22.82 -18.92 10.30
C ALA A 770 -22.79 -17.77 11.33
N ILE A 771 -22.58 -16.52 10.89
CA ILE A 771 -22.68 -15.35 11.76
C ILE A 771 -24.07 -15.25 12.40
N LYS A 772 -25.15 -15.40 11.61
CA LYS A 772 -26.52 -15.33 12.14
C LYS A 772 -26.78 -16.41 13.17
N GLU A 773 -26.41 -17.65 12.87
CA GLU A 773 -26.56 -18.79 13.78
C GLU A 773 -25.79 -18.59 15.09
N ASP A 774 -24.54 -18.18 15.04
CA ASP A 774 -23.73 -17.99 16.23
C ASP A 774 -24.17 -16.77 17.06
N VAL A 775 -24.63 -15.68 16.42
CA VAL A 775 -25.24 -14.56 17.15
C VAL A 775 -26.46 -15.04 17.93
N VAL A 776 -27.38 -15.76 17.30
CA VAL A 776 -28.57 -16.31 17.96
C VAL A 776 -28.13 -17.23 19.11
N ARG A 777 -27.26 -18.19 18.85
CA ARG A 777 -26.74 -19.13 19.87
C ARG A 777 -26.15 -18.39 21.07
N TYR A 778 -25.29 -17.41 20.87
CA TYR A 778 -24.63 -16.71 21.97
C TYR A 778 -25.58 -15.80 22.73
N ILE A 779 -26.49 -15.11 22.06
CA ILE A 779 -27.52 -14.28 22.72
C ILE A 779 -28.37 -15.12 23.71
N TYR A 780 -28.71 -16.36 23.37
CA TYR A 780 -29.51 -17.24 24.24
C TYR A 780 -28.69 -18.07 25.25
N ARG A 781 -27.37 -18.21 25.10
CA ARG A 781 -26.54 -19.12 25.91
C ARG A 781 -25.51 -18.46 26.81
N VAL A 782 -24.98 -17.28 26.43
CA VAL A 782 -23.94 -16.62 27.21
C VAL A 782 -24.48 -16.13 28.56
N ASN A 783 -23.81 -16.48 29.65
CA ASN A 783 -24.13 -15.94 30.97
C ASN A 783 -23.24 -14.68 31.21
N VAL A 784 -23.87 -13.59 31.60
CA VAL A 784 -23.17 -12.34 31.94
C VAL A 784 -22.53 -12.52 33.34
N ILE A 785 -21.20 -12.54 33.40
CA ILE A 785 -20.43 -12.46 34.63
C ILE A 785 -20.03 -11.02 34.84
N THR A 786 -20.37 -10.41 35.96
CA THR A 786 -20.22 -8.99 36.30
C THR A 786 -18.78 -8.47 36.43
N GLN A 787 -17.80 -9.09 35.84
CA GLN A 787 -16.43 -8.56 35.66
C GLN A 787 -15.84 -9.06 34.32
N PRO A 788 -16.09 -8.41 33.16
CA PRO A 788 -15.38 -8.72 31.95
C PRO A 788 -13.99 -8.06 31.98
N GLN A 789 -12.91 -8.85 31.90
CA GLN A 789 -11.68 -8.36 31.29
C GLN A 789 -11.92 -8.37 29.76
N VAL A 790 -12.18 -7.22 29.22
CA VAL A 790 -12.19 -7.05 27.76
C VAL A 790 -10.72 -7.15 27.33
N GLU A 791 -10.34 -8.25 26.72
CA GLU A 791 -9.06 -8.35 26.03
C GLU A 791 -9.12 -7.45 24.79
N ASP A 792 -8.24 -6.47 24.75
CA ASP A 792 -8.08 -5.63 23.56
C ASP A 792 -7.54 -6.49 22.42
N PRO A 793 -8.29 -6.72 21.33
CA PRO A 793 -7.85 -7.55 20.21
C PRO A 793 -6.60 -7.00 19.52
N LEU A 794 -6.28 -5.73 19.74
CA LEU A 794 -5.09 -5.07 19.20
C LEU A 794 -3.87 -5.11 20.14
N ALA A 795 -4.02 -5.56 21.39
CA ALA A 795 -2.93 -5.53 22.39
C ALA A 795 -1.67 -6.30 21.96
N ASN A 796 -1.82 -7.30 21.09
CA ASN A 796 -0.72 -8.11 20.54
C ASN A 796 -0.66 -8.06 19.00
N ALA A 797 -1.38 -7.13 18.37
CA ALA A 797 -1.38 -7.00 16.92
C ALA A 797 -0.10 -6.28 16.44
N SER A 798 0.44 -6.71 15.31
CA SER A 798 1.57 -6.09 14.63
C SER A 798 1.16 -5.61 13.24
N THR A 799 1.79 -4.52 12.79
CA THR A 799 1.60 -3.98 11.44
C THR A 799 2.80 -4.30 10.56
N ASN A 800 2.61 -4.39 9.26
CA ASN A 800 3.69 -4.55 8.30
C ASN A 800 4.38 -3.22 7.93
N ASN A 801 4.30 -2.20 8.82
CA ASN A 801 4.96 -0.91 8.60
C ASN A 801 6.45 -0.98 8.95
N PRO A 802 7.37 -0.42 8.14
CA PRO A 802 8.78 -0.33 8.49
C PRO A 802 8.97 0.68 9.65
N THR A 803 9.54 0.21 10.76
CA THR A 803 9.94 1.09 11.87
C THR A 803 11.17 1.91 11.50
N PRO A 804 11.21 3.23 11.76
CA PRO A 804 12.44 4.01 11.60
C PRO A 804 13.54 3.52 12.56
N GLU A 805 14.77 3.36 12.08
CA GLU A 805 15.92 3.11 12.95
C GLU A 805 16.14 4.33 13.87
N GLY A 806 16.03 4.18 15.17
CA GLY A 806 16.46 5.24 16.07
C GLY A 806 15.99 5.28 17.50
N ASP A 807 15.48 4.18 18.10
CA ASP A 807 15.29 4.18 19.55
C ASP A 807 15.79 2.85 20.18
N GLU A 808 17.10 2.75 20.38
CA GLU A 808 17.67 1.85 21.38
C GLU A 808 17.48 2.49 22.77
N GLY A 809 16.26 2.47 23.29
CA GLY A 809 15.98 3.04 24.60
C GLY A 809 14.70 2.51 25.22
N ASN A 810 14.83 1.44 26.03
CA ASN A 810 13.90 1.05 27.08
C ASN A 810 12.47 0.60 26.70
N LEU A 811 12.33 -0.64 26.29
CA LEU A 811 11.09 -1.39 26.58
C LEU A 811 11.38 -2.43 27.67
N LYS A 812 11.52 -1.97 28.91
CA LYS A 812 11.20 -2.72 30.13
C LYS A 812 10.11 -1.97 30.86
N ALA A 813 8.87 -2.23 30.48
CA ALA A 813 7.74 -1.94 31.33
C ALA A 813 7.65 -3.08 32.37
N GLU A 814 8.12 -2.81 33.59
CA GLU A 814 7.80 -3.64 34.75
C GLU A 814 6.29 -3.48 35.06
N PRO A 815 5.59 -4.56 35.40
CA PRO A 815 4.20 -4.47 35.80
C PRO A 815 4.12 -3.73 37.14
N LYS A 816 3.49 -2.56 37.17
CA LYS A 816 3.09 -1.92 38.41
C LYS A 816 1.99 -2.75 39.07
N LYS A 817 2.28 -3.11 40.34
CA LYS A 817 1.33 -3.74 41.27
C LYS A 817 0.11 -2.85 41.52
#